data_58cb2c198a2567588be681dc0e876cc1
#
_entry.id   58cb2c198a2567588be681dc0e876cc1
#
_cell.length_a   1.000
_cell.length_b   1.000
_cell.length_c   1.000
_cell.angle_alpha   90.00
_cell.angle_beta   90.00
_cell.angle_gamma   90.00
#
_symmetry.space_group_name_H-M   'P 1'
#
loop_
_entity.id
_entity.type
_entity.pdbx_description
1 polymer ?
#
loop_
_entity_poly.entity_id
_entity_poly.type
_entity_poly.pdbx_seq_one_letter_code
_entity_poly.pdbx_strand_id
1 'polypeptide(L)'
;MRPVIIFAGTTEGRKLSEYLAVRKVPVTACVATEYGETLLTETEYLKVHAGRMDEAAMGQFFEEQKTELVVDATHPYAAVVSENVAAACKKAGVEYLRLIRESSTSETEDAVLVDSVDEAVNFLKETEGNILATTGSKELFKYTVIPNYESRVFARVLSTAEVASACEKLGFVGRNLICMQGPFSEALNEAMLKQFDCRYLVTKETGKAGGYEEKVEAAKRAGAKLVLVGRPPEQKGFSYDRVVEMLNVRFGLEPEQKEAAGSHVPGALEKRAEESGVRRQVTLIGIGMGTAEGMTVEAAEEIRKADLLIGARRMLDAVQTKGADPAFYEGKQEFAAYEPRKIADYLELHPEYGHAVILLSGDIGFYSGAKKLYEVLDPQNYEVKSLCGISSVVYFCGKLKTSWEDVCLQSTHGRSANLIGAVKAHEKTFTLLSAHGSVEGLCKELKEYGLTDVTLYIGERLGYPEEKITTGTPEELEQGSYDDLCVALIENSHPFKGIRSCVEDEEFLRGKAPMTKSEIRSLSVAKLHLEKDSMVYDVGAGTGSVTIELALAAPDGMVYAVERNQEACDLIEQNKRKFGTPNIEVIHGLAPEAMEDLPAPTHAFIGGSAGNLKEILESLLAKNPKIRVVINTVTLETIGEVTECLKNLPLLEEEIVSVSVAKAKKLGSYHLMMGQNPIYIITCRGAVKE
;
A
#
# COMPACT_ATOMS: atom_id res chain seq x y z
N MET A 1 36.85 6.85 -7.91
CA MET A 1 36.81 7.08 -6.45
C MET A 1 36.50 5.74 -5.80
N ARG A 2 37.05 5.38 -4.65
CA ARG A 2 36.73 4.13 -3.96
C ARG A 2 35.41 4.29 -3.23
N PRO A 3 34.57 3.23 -3.11
CA PRO A 3 33.26 3.35 -2.49
C PRO A 3 33.36 3.59 -0.98
N VAL A 4 32.45 4.38 -0.45
CA VAL A 4 32.15 4.48 0.99
C VAL A 4 31.22 3.36 1.36
N ILE A 5 31.53 2.57 2.38
CA ILE A 5 30.61 1.57 2.90
C ILE A 5 29.83 2.19 4.05
N ILE A 6 28.50 2.08 3.99
CA ILE A 6 27.60 2.60 5.02
C ILE A 6 26.74 1.45 5.55
N PHE A 7 26.85 1.12 6.83
CA PHE A 7 25.92 0.21 7.49
C PHE A 7 24.61 0.94 7.79
N ALA A 8 23.70 0.92 6.83
CA ALA A 8 22.49 1.75 6.78
C ALA A 8 21.31 1.17 7.59
N GLY A 9 21.54 0.78 8.85
CA GLY A 9 20.54 0.23 9.76
C GLY A 9 19.53 1.24 10.31
N THR A 10 19.69 2.52 10.01
CA THR A 10 18.82 3.63 10.48
C THR A 10 18.39 4.52 9.32
N THR A 11 17.41 5.38 9.57
CA THR A 11 16.97 6.41 8.61
C THR A 11 18.11 7.36 8.24
N GLU A 12 18.95 7.73 9.20
CA GLU A 12 20.10 8.61 9.00
C GLU A 12 21.15 7.96 8.09
N GLY A 13 21.38 6.65 8.25
CA GLY A 13 22.29 5.89 7.38
C GLY A 13 21.81 5.83 5.93
N ARG A 14 20.50 5.67 5.72
CA ARG A 14 19.91 5.71 4.39
C ARG A 14 19.98 7.09 3.74
N LYS A 15 19.61 8.14 4.49
CA LYS A 15 19.73 9.54 4.03
C LYS A 15 21.18 9.88 3.63
N LEU A 16 22.16 9.42 4.41
CA LEU A 16 23.57 9.64 4.10
C LEU A 16 24.02 8.91 2.83
N SER A 17 23.53 7.69 2.62
CA SER A 17 23.82 6.91 1.41
C SER A 17 23.29 7.61 0.16
N GLU A 18 22.05 8.09 0.18
CA GLU A 18 21.44 8.85 -0.90
C GLU A 18 22.12 10.21 -1.11
N TYR A 19 22.43 10.92 -0.03
CA TYR A 19 23.13 12.21 -0.07
C TYR A 19 24.45 12.15 -0.84
N LEU A 20 25.26 11.12 -0.57
CA LEU A 20 26.56 10.92 -1.24
C LEU A 20 26.37 10.47 -2.69
N ALA A 21 25.43 9.57 -2.94
CA ALA A 21 25.15 9.04 -4.28
C ALA A 21 24.70 10.14 -5.27
N VAL A 22 23.82 11.04 -4.84
CA VAL A 22 23.39 12.21 -5.64
C VAL A 22 24.58 13.11 -5.99
N ARG A 23 25.60 13.17 -5.13
CA ARG A 23 26.84 13.95 -5.34
C ARG A 23 27.93 13.14 -6.06
N LYS A 24 27.57 12.01 -6.66
CA LYS A 24 28.44 11.14 -7.46
C LYS A 24 29.61 10.54 -6.66
N VAL A 25 29.44 10.38 -5.35
CA VAL A 25 30.36 9.61 -4.52
C VAL A 25 29.88 8.17 -4.51
N PRO A 26 30.70 7.18 -4.92
CA PRO A 26 30.29 5.77 -4.90
C PRO A 26 30.02 5.31 -3.46
N VAL A 27 28.86 4.72 -3.23
CA VAL A 27 28.41 4.21 -1.92
C VAL A 27 28.00 2.76 -2.05
N THR A 28 28.36 1.94 -1.06
CA THR A 28 27.78 0.62 -0.84
C THR A 28 27.06 0.62 0.50
N ALA A 29 25.73 0.61 0.46
CA ALA A 29 24.86 0.56 1.64
C ALA A 29 24.64 -0.89 2.08
N CYS A 30 25.08 -1.25 3.30
CA CYS A 30 24.89 -2.58 3.88
C CYS A 30 23.64 -2.60 4.76
N VAL A 31 22.72 -3.52 4.50
CA VAL A 31 21.47 -3.71 5.24
C VAL A 31 21.34 -5.14 5.73
N ALA A 32 20.77 -5.35 6.92
CA ALA A 32 20.74 -6.67 7.56
C ALA A 32 19.59 -7.58 7.09
N THR A 33 18.60 -7.05 6.35
CA THR A 33 17.37 -7.76 5.94
C THR A 33 16.99 -7.38 4.50
N GLU A 34 16.33 -8.29 3.80
CA GLU A 34 15.72 -8.03 2.47
C GLU A 34 14.75 -6.84 2.50
N TYR A 35 14.01 -6.64 3.58
CA TYR A 35 13.17 -5.45 3.75
C TYR A 35 14.00 -4.15 3.77
N GLY A 36 15.21 -4.16 4.33
CA GLY A 36 16.13 -3.02 4.28
C GLY A 36 16.57 -2.70 2.84
N GLU A 37 16.72 -3.72 2.01
CA GLU A 37 17.06 -3.60 0.59
C GLU A 37 15.97 -2.87 -0.20
N THR A 38 14.70 -3.18 0.03
CA THR A 38 13.56 -2.53 -0.66
C THR A 38 13.40 -1.04 -0.35
N LEU A 39 14.10 -0.54 0.69
CA LEU A 39 14.04 0.87 1.11
C LEU A 39 15.08 1.77 0.44
N LEU A 40 16.01 1.20 -0.35
CA LEU A 40 17.03 1.93 -1.09
C LEU A 40 16.95 1.56 -2.56
N THR A 41 16.96 2.55 -3.43
CA THR A 41 16.96 2.32 -4.89
C THR A 41 18.40 2.38 -5.39
N GLU A 42 18.87 1.27 -6.00
CA GLU A 42 20.21 1.23 -6.61
C GLU A 42 20.32 2.25 -7.75
N THR A 43 21.49 2.88 -7.84
CA THR A 43 21.84 3.84 -8.88
C THR A 43 23.26 3.58 -9.38
N GLU A 44 23.73 4.37 -10.35
CA GLU A 44 25.12 4.31 -10.79
C GLU A 44 26.12 4.48 -9.63
N TYR A 45 25.76 5.27 -8.60
CA TYR A 45 26.62 5.61 -7.45
C TYR A 45 26.18 5.00 -6.12
N LEU A 46 25.06 4.26 -6.08
CA LEU A 46 24.58 3.57 -4.89
C LEU A 46 24.33 2.10 -5.19
N LYS A 47 25.06 1.23 -4.52
CA LYS A 47 24.82 -0.22 -4.50
C LYS A 47 24.31 -0.65 -3.14
N VAL A 48 23.46 -1.66 -3.11
CA VAL A 48 22.91 -2.21 -1.87
C VAL A 48 23.46 -3.63 -1.67
N HIS A 49 23.96 -3.89 -0.47
CA HIS A 49 24.39 -5.22 -0.05
C HIS A 49 23.49 -5.70 1.10
N ALA A 50 22.63 -6.67 0.83
CA ALA A 50 21.75 -7.26 1.82
C ALA A 50 22.37 -8.52 2.45
N GLY A 51 22.27 -8.63 3.76
CA GLY A 51 22.73 -9.81 4.49
C GLY A 51 23.42 -9.49 5.81
N ARG A 52 23.52 -10.50 6.68
CA ARG A 52 24.26 -10.40 7.94
C ARG A 52 25.70 -10.84 7.73
N MET A 53 26.64 -10.05 8.19
CA MET A 53 28.07 -10.34 8.16
C MET A 53 28.61 -10.42 9.57
N ASP A 54 29.49 -11.37 9.84
CA ASP A 54 30.33 -11.40 11.03
C ASP A 54 31.59 -10.54 10.80
N GLU A 55 32.44 -10.40 11.82
CA GLU A 55 33.65 -9.60 11.77
C GLU A 55 34.61 -10.03 10.65
N ALA A 56 34.75 -11.33 10.41
CA ALA A 56 35.64 -11.86 9.38
C ALA A 56 35.14 -11.57 7.97
N ALA A 57 33.85 -11.79 7.74
CA ALA A 57 33.18 -11.48 6.48
C ALA A 57 33.21 -9.98 6.17
N MET A 58 33.03 -9.11 7.18
CA MET A 58 33.14 -7.66 7.02
C MET A 58 34.59 -7.26 6.58
N GLY A 59 35.61 -7.84 7.21
CA GLY A 59 36.98 -7.56 6.84
C GLY A 59 37.28 -7.94 5.40
N GLN A 60 36.91 -9.14 4.97
CA GLN A 60 37.05 -9.58 3.58
C GLN A 60 36.28 -8.66 2.61
N PHE A 61 35.04 -8.28 2.96
CA PHE A 61 34.21 -7.39 2.16
C PHE A 61 34.86 -6.01 1.97
N PHE A 62 35.50 -5.45 3.03
CA PHE A 62 36.21 -4.17 2.93
C PHE A 62 37.43 -4.23 1.99
N GLU A 63 38.14 -5.36 2.01
CA GLU A 63 39.26 -5.59 1.10
C GLU A 63 38.81 -5.75 -0.36
N GLU A 64 37.76 -6.53 -0.61
CA GLU A 64 37.16 -6.74 -1.94
C GLU A 64 36.66 -5.42 -2.54
N GLN A 65 35.96 -4.61 -1.76
CA GLN A 65 35.47 -3.29 -2.17
C GLN A 65 36.56 -2.23 -2.24
N LYS A 66 37.77 -2.51 -1.70
CA LYS A 66 38.90 -1.57 -1.59
C LYS A 66 38.49 -0.24 -0.94
N THR A 67 37.59 -0.29 0.04
CA THR A 67 37.09 0.91 0.72
C THR A 67 38.16 1.50 1.62
N GLU A 68 38.11 2.81 1.80
CA GLU A 68 39.01 3.55 2.73
C GLU A 68 38.20 4.12 3.90
N LEU A 69 36.86 4.10 3.82
CA LEU A 69 36.00 4.67 4.83
C LEU A 69 34.75 3.81 5.01
N VAL A 70 34.44 3.52 6.27
CA VAL A 70 33.19 2.87 6.70
C VAL A 70 32.45 3.80 7.65
N VAL A 71 31.19 4.04 7.35
CA VAL A 71 30.27 4.77 8.24
C VAL A 71 29.32 3.77 8.88
N ASP A 72 29.39 3.65 10.19
CA ASP A 72 28.47 2.83 10.98
C ASP A 72 27.27 3.66 11.43
N ALA A 73 26.16 3.50 10.73
CA ALA A 73 24.86 4.07 11.03
C ALA A 73 23.86 2.98 11.46
N THR A 74 24.35 1.97 12.18
CA THR A 74 23.49 0.93 12.75
C THR A 74 22.70 1.47 13.97
N HIS A 75 21.62 0.77 14.30
CA HIS A 75 20.78 1.16 15.42
C HIS A 75 21.57 1.14 16.75
N PRO A 76 21.38 2.08 17.68
CA PRO A 76 22.13 2.14 18.95
C PRO A 76 22.10 0.85 19.78
N TYR A 77 20.99 0.07 19.67
CA TYR A 77 20.86 -1.23 20.35
C TYR A 77 21.50 -2.41 19.60
N ALA A 78 22.14 -2.19 18.46
CA ALA A 78 22.88 -3.21 17.71
C ALA A 78 24.38 -3.22 18.10
N ALA A 79 24.68 -3.18 19.39
CA ALA A 79 26.03 -3.06 19.94
C ALA A 79 27.03 -4.09 19.34
N VAL A 80 26.61 -5.36 19.24
CA VAL A 80 27.44 -6.44 18.66
C VAL A 80 27.83 -6.14 17.21
N VAL A 81 26.91 -5.61 16.40
CA VAL A 81 27.21 -5.27 15.00
C VAL A 81 28.18 -4.10 14.93
N SER A 82 27.98 -3.05 15.74
CA SER A 82 28.90 -1.90 15.82
C SER A 82 30.31 -2.30 16.28
N GLU A 83 30.42 -3.20 17.26
CA GLU A 83 31.67 -3.76 17.72
C GLU A 83 32.40 -4.54 16.61
N ASN A 84 31.67 -5.38 15.87
CA ASN A 84 32.19 -6.13 14.74
C ASN A 84 32.69 -5.21 13.61
N VAL A 85 31.89 -4.16 13.26
CA VAL A 85 32.30 -3.17 12.25
C VAL A 85 33.56 -2.44 12.66
N ALA A 86 33.63 -1.97 13.91
CA ALA A 86 34.82 -1.27 14.42
C ALA A 86 36.06 -2.17 14.46
N ALA A 87 35.89 -3.44 14.89
CA ALA A 87 36.97 -4.42 14.91
C ALA A 87 37.49 -4.78 13.51
N ALA A 88 36.55 -5.00 12.56
CA ALA A 88 36.91 -5.28 11.17
C ALA A 88 37.64 -4.09 10.50
N CYS A 89 37.15 -2.85 10.73
CA CYS A 89 37.82 -1.65 10.25
C CYS A 89 39.27 -1.53 10.80
N LYS A 90 39.45 -1.78 12.10
CA LYS A 90 40.76 -1.74 12.74
C LYS A 90 41.71 -2.78 12.16
N LYS A 91 41.23 -4.00 11.88
CA LYS A 91 42.04 -5.08 11.27
C LYS A 91 42.39 -4.78 9.81
N ALA A 92 41.45 -4.27 9.04
CA ALA A 92 41.63 -3.95 7.63
C ALA A 92 42.38 -2.60 7.40
N GLY A 93 42.64 -1.81 8.44
CA GLY A 93 43.25 -0.49 8.32
C GLY A 93 42.36 0.53 7.63
N VAL A 94 41.02 0.37 7.74
CA VAL A 94 40.00 1.23 7.14
C VAL A 94 39.54 2.24 8.17
N GLU A 95 39.33 3.48 7.75
CA GLU A 95 38.78 4.53 8.62
C GLU A 95 37.33 4.23 9.03
N TYR A 96 37.06 4.42 10.32
CA TYR A 96 35.75 4.15 10.92
C TYR A 96 35.11 5.43 11.45
N LEU A 97 33.89 5.75 11.01
CA LEU A 97 33.06 6.82 11.54
C LEU A 97 31.80 6.24 12.13
N ARG A 98 31.48 6.58 13.38
CA ARG A 98 30.20 6.25 14.01
C ARG A 98 29.24 7.41 13.89
N LEU A 99 28.11 7.19 13.22
CA LEU A 99 26.98 8.12 13.15
C LEU A 99 26.03 7.81 14.30
N ILE A 100 25.82 8.78 15.17
CA ILE A 100 24.86 8.69 16.29
C ILE A 100 23.72 9.68 16.09
N ARG A 101 22.55 9.29 16.57
CA ARG A 101 21.37 10.11 16.53
C ARG A 101 21.34 11.04 17.75
N GLU A 102 20.97 12.31 17.57
CA GLU A 102 20.77 13.24 18.67
C GLU A 102 19.61 12.78 19.58
N SER A 103 19.79 12.89 20.88
CA SER A 103 18.80 12.50 21.88
C SER A 103 17.78 13.63 22.10
N SER A 104 16.49 13.31 22.00
CA SER A 104 15.44 14.17 22.53
C SER A 104 15.35 13.94 24.04
N THR A 105 15.97 14.80 24.84
CA THR A 105 15.75 14.86 26.29
C THR A 105 14.42 15.56 26.57
N SER A 106 13.32 14.79 26.66
CA SER A 106 12.13 15.26 27.36
C SER A 106 12.21 14.75 28.79
N GLU A 107 12.36 15.66 29.77
CA GLU A 107 12.29 15.37 31.18
C GLU A 107 10.88 14.86 31.51
N THR A 108 10.72 13.56 31.70
CA THR A 108 9.52 12.97 32.30
C THR A 108 9.75 12.88 33.80
N GLU A 109 9.27 13.87 34.58
CA GLU A 109 9.47 14.00 36.02
C GLU A 109 8.99 12.78 36.83
N ASP A 110 8.18 11.89 36.30
CA ASP A 110 7.57 10.72 36.97
C ASP A 110 8.02 9.35 36.45
N ALA A 111 8.96 9.24 35.51
CA ALA A 111 9.41 7.95 34.98
C ALA A 111 10.48 7.29 35.87
N VAL A 112 10.43 5.96 35.96
CA VAL A 112 11.49 5.16 36.56
C VAL A 112 12.53 4.89 35.49
N LEU A 113 13.69 5.54 35.58
CA LEU A 113 14.81 5.34 34.67
C LEU A 113 15.66 4.17 35.15
N VAL A 114 15.98 3.23 34.26
CA VAL A 114 16.82 2.05 34.52
C VAL A 114 17.77 1.81 33.35
N ASP A 115 18.96 1.29 33.62
CA ASP A 115 19.98 1.11 32.58
C ASP A 115 19.78 -0.18 31.77
N SER A 116 18.97 -1.12 32.25
CA SER A 116 18.73 -2.42 31.58
C SER A 116 17.34 -2.99 31.87
N VAL A 117 16.94 -3.96 31.03
CA VAL A 117 15.71 -4.73 31.28
C VAL A 117 15.82 -5.55 32.57
N ASP A 118 17.02 -5.99 32.96
CA ASP A 118 17.23 -6.69 34.23
C ASP A 118 16.93 -5.79 35.44
N GLU A 119 17.33 -4.52 35.40
CA GLU A 119 16.97 -3.54 36.43
C GLU A 119 15.47 -3.20 36.42
N ALA A 120 14.86 -3.06 35.22
CA ALA A 120 13.41 -2.92 35.11
C ALA A 120 12.67 -4.06 35.77
N VAL A 121 13.07 -5.29 35.50
CA VAL A 121 12.51 -6.51 36.08
C VAL A 121 12.74 -6.57 37.58
N ASN A 122 13.93 -6.20 38.10
CA ASN A 122 14.21 -6.15 39.53
C ASN A 122 13.32 -5.12 40.24
N PHE A 123 13.12 -3.96 39.66
CA PHE A 123 12.15 -2.97 40.17
C PHE A 123 10.73 -3.55 40.20
N LEU A 124 10.28 -4.19 39.11
CA LEU A 124 8.91 -4.69 38.96
C LEU A 124 8.59 -5.90 39.83
N LYS A 125 9.58 -6.68 40.27
CA LYS A 125 9.41 -7.78 41.24
C LYS A 125 8.83 -7.31 42.57
N GLU A 126 9.23 -6.13 43.00
CA GLU A 126 8.83 -5.54 44.29
C GLU A 126 7.52 -4.74 44.21
N THR A 127 6.83 -4.80 43.04
CA THR A 127 5.62 -4.01 42.80
C THR A 127 4.40 -4.91 42.59
N GLU A 128 3.20 -4.32 42.69
CA GLU A 128 1.92 -4.98 42.40
C GLU A 128 1.22 -4.30 41.22
N GLY A 129 0.39 -5.06 40.49
CA GLY A 129 -0.39 -4.57 39.33
C GLY A 129 0.18 -5.07 38.00
N ASN A 130 -0.61 -4.93 36.93
CA ASN A 130 -0.27 -5.43 35.63
C ASN A 130 0.80 -4.57 34.93
N ILE A 131 1.54 -5.20 34.03
CA ILE A 131 2.69 -4.64 33.33
C ILE A 131 2.50 -4.83 31.83
N LEU A 132 2.56 -3.74 31.06
CA LEU A 132 2.65 -3.82 29.59
C LEU A 132 4.14 -3.74 29.21
N ALA A 133 4.69 -4.87 28.75
CA ALA A 133 6.08 -4.99 28.32
C ALA A 133 6.20 -4.76 26.80
N THR A 134 6.88 -3.69 26.37
CA THR A 134 7.10 -3.32 24.96
C THR A 134 8.57 -3.34 24.56
N THR A 135 9.39 -4.11 25.28
CA THR A 135 10.84 -4.22 25.08
C THR A 135 11.24 -5.23 23.99
N GLY A 136 10.25 -5.94 23.40
CA GLY A 136 10.44 -6.92 22.35
C GLY A 136 10.68 -8.35 22.87
N SER A 137 10.59 -9.34 21.97
CA SER A 137 10.63 -10.78 22.33
C SER A 137 11.99 -11.28 22.81
N LYS A 138 13.09 -10.68 22.36
CA LYS A 138 14.45 -11.15 22.63
C LYS A 138 14.84 -11.12 24.12
N GLU A 139 14.22 -10.23 24.90
CA GLU A 139 14.50 -10.07 26.33
C GLU A 139 13.29 -10.49 27.20
N LEU A 140 12.27 -11.07 26.58
CA LEU A 140 11.03 -11.42 27.29
C LEU A 140 11.26 -12.50 28.35
N PHE A 141 12.23 -13.39 28.16
CA PHE A 141 12.61 -14.41 29.13
C PHE A 141 13.01 -13.80 30.50
N LYS A 142 13.50 -12.57 30.53
CA LYS A 142 13.86 -11.87 31.78
C LYS A 142 12.65 -11.59 32.67
N TYR A 143 11.47 -11.42 32.07
CA TYR A 143 10.24 -11.12 32.82
C TYR A 143 9.66 -12.35 33.54
N THR A 144 10.09 -13.57 33.19
CA THR A 144 9.58 -14.82 33.81
C THR A 144 9.93 -14.98 35.29
N VAL A 145 10.85 -14.15 35.79
CA VAL A 145 11.22 -14.14 37.23
C VAL A 145 10.32 -13.21 38.08
N ILE A 146 9.41 -12.47 37.44
CA ILE A 146 8.41 -11.64 38.16
C ILE A 146 7.33 -12.56 38.74
N PRO A 147 6.96 -12.41 40.00
CA PRO A 147 5.89 -13.22 40.60
C PRO A 147 4.58 -13.12 39.79
N ASN A 148 3.99 -14.27 39.47
CA ASN A 148 2.75 -14.37 38.68
C ASN A 148 2.85 -13.73 37.27
N TYR A 149 4.01 -13.74 36.64
CA TYR A 149 4.24 -13.11 35.35
C TYR A 149 3.23 -13.57 34.28
N GLU A 150 2.85 -14.85 34.28
CA GLU A 150 1.90 -15.46 33.33
C GLU A 150 0.53 -14.77 33.28
N SER A 151 0.12 -14.14 34.38
CA SER A 151 -1.14 -13.41 34.49
C SER A 151 -0.96 -11.89 34.57
N ARG A 152 0.22 -11.44 34.98
CA ARG A 152 0.53 -10.06 35.33
C ARG A 152 1.25 -9.29 34.21
N VAL A 153 2.04 -9.98 33.38
CA VAL A 153 2.81 -9.36 32.31
C VAL A 153 2.12 -9.56 30.96
N PHE A 154 1.77 -8.47 30.32
CA PHE A 154 1.23 -8.41 28.97
C PHE A 154 2.36 -8.07 28.02
N ALA A 155 2.82 -9.04 27.22
CA ALA A 155 3.95 -8.88 26.34
C ALA A 155 3.49 -8.46 24.93
N ARG A 156 3.91 -7.30 24.46
CA ARG A 156 3.68 -6.88 23.09
C ARG A 156 4.92 -7.13 22.25
N VAL A 157 4.77 -7.98 21.23
CA VAL A 157 5.86 -8.48 20.39
C VAL A 157 5.46 -8.44 18.91
N LEU A 158 6.42 -8.67 18.01
CA LEU A 158 6.15 -8.75 16.56
C LEU A 158 5.23 -9.92 16.23
N SER A 159 4.36 -9.73 15.24
CA SER A 159 3.36 -10.71 14.78
C SER A 159 3.94 -11.74 13.80
N THR A 160 5.06 -12.39 14.14
CA THR A 160 5.61 -13.50 13.35
C THR A 160 5.43 -14.82 14.10
N ALA A 161 5.19 -15.91 13.37
CA ALA A 161 4.96 -17.23 13.95
C ALA A 161 6.12 -17.69 14.84
N GLU A 162 7.37 -17.40 14.43
CA GLU A 162 8.57 -17.73 15.22
C GLU A 162 8.60 -16.99 16.56
N VAL A 163 8.23 -15.69 16.56
CA VAL A 163 8.21 -14.88 17.78
C VAL A 163 7.09 -15.34 18.70
N ALA A 164 5.90 -15.58 18.18
CA ALA A 164 4.77 -16.07 18.96
C ALA A 164 5.11 -17.41 19.62
N SER A 165 5.58 -18.39 18.86
CA SER A 165 5.98 -19.72 19.37
C SER A 165 7.11 -19.63 20.41
N ALA A 166 8.06 -18.72 20.24
CA ALA A 166 9.11 -18.51 21.25
C ALA A 166 8.55 -17.93 22.57
N CYS A 167 7.59 -17.01 22.47
CA CYS A 167 6.93 -16.41 23.65
C CYS A 167 6.03 -17.42 24.39
N GLU A 168 5.31 -18.28 23.67
CA GLU A 168 4.49 -19.35 24.27
C GLU A 168 5.34 -20.33 25.07
N LYS A 169 6.53 -20.70 24.56
CA LYS A 169 7.49 -21.56 25.29
C LYS A 169 7.97 -20.93 26.60
N LEU A 170 7.90 -19.61 26.73
CA LEU A 170 8.20 -18.88 27.96
C LEU A 170 6.97 -18.72 28.88
N GLY A 171 5.79 -19.26 28.52
CA GLY A 171 4.57 -19.18 29.32
C GLY A 171 3.69 -17.96 29.02
N PHE A 172 4.01 -17.13 28.03
CA PHE A 172 3.15 -16.04 27.62
C PHE A 172 2.12 -16.54 26.62
N VAL A 173 0.88 -16.71 27.06
CA VAL A 173 -0.21 -17.29 26.27
C VAL A 173 -1.50 -16.47 26.35
N GLY A 174 -2.39 -16.66 25.38
CA GLY A 174 -3.71 -16.03 25.35
C GLY A 174 -3.61 -14.50 25.41
N ARG A 175 -4.41 -13.88 26.28
CA ARG A 175 -4.48 -12.40 26.39
C ARG A 175 -3.19 -11.74 26.85
N ASN A 176 -2.26 -12.49 27.41
CA ASN A 176 -0.98 -11.98 27.92
C ASN A 176 0.11 -11.90 26.84
N LEU A 177 -0.16 -12.44 25.63
CA LEU A 177 0.70 -12.31 24.46
C LEU A 177 -0.01 -11.50 23.38
N ILE A 178 0.51 -10.31 23.08
CA ILE A 178 -0.05 -9.37 22.11
C ILE A 178 0.89 -9.32 20.90
N CYS A 179 0.55 -10.02 19.82
CA CYS A 179 1.35 -10.07 18.60
C CYS A 179 0.87 -8.97 17.62
N MET A 180 1.60 -7.86 17.55
CA MET A 180 1.24 -6.73 16.70
C MET A 180 2.49 -6.06 16.11
N GLN A 181 2.34 -5.48 14.90
CA GLN A 181 3.38 -4.72 14.22
C GLN A 181 3.09 -3.23 14.33
N GLY A 182 4.10 -2.44 14.80
CA GLY A 182 4.02 -0.98 14.88
C GLY A 182 4.16 -0.29 13.51
N PRO A 183 4.08 1.04 13.47
CA PRO A 183 4.02 1.97 14.62
C PRO A 183 2.66 1.98 15.33
N PHE A 184 2.64 2.34 16.61
CA PHE A 184 1.45 2.36 17.45
C PHE A 184 1.11 3.78 17.87
N SER A 185 -0.13 4.22 17.62
CA SER A 185 -0.62 5.51 18.05
C SER A 185 -0.72 5.61 19.57
N GLU A 186 -0.74 6.83 20.10
CA GLU A 186 -0.99 7.12 21.49
C GLU A 186 -2.32 6.50 21.96
N ALA A 187 -3.41 6.69 21.19
CA ALA A 187 -4.72 6.17 21.53
C ALA A 187 -4.73 4.63 21.66
N LEU A 188 -4.00 3.91 20.82
CA LEU A 188 -3.90 2.45 20.90
C LEU A 188 -3.07 2.00 22.12
N ASN A 189 -1.97 2.68 22.42
CA ASN A 189 -1.18 2.42 23.63
C ASN A 189 -2.01 2.66 24.90
N GLU A 190 -2.75 3.77 24.96
CA GLU A 190 -3.66 4.12 26.06
C GLU A 190 -4.79 3.08 26.23
N ALA A 191 -5.42 2.66 25.11
CA ALA A 191 -6.46 1.65 25.12
C ALA A 191 -5.95 0.31 25.67
N MET A 192 -4.74 -0.13 25.27
CA MET A 192 -4.13 -1.35 25.81
C MET A 192 -3.85 -1.24 27.31
N LEU A 193 -3.29 -0.13 27.77
CA LEU A 193 -3.02 0.10 29.20
C LEU A 193 -4.30 0.02 30.03
N LYS A 194 -5.39 0.65 29.55
CA LYS A 194 -6.70 0.61 30.20
C LYS A 194 -7.37 -0.76 30.12
N GLN A 195 -7.34 -1.42 28.94
CA GLN A 195 -7.98 -2.71 28.73
C GLN A 195 -7.42 -3.81 29.63
N PHE A 196 -6.11 -3.78 29.85
CA PHE A 196 -5.42 -4.78 30.69
C PHE A 196 -5.15 -4.30 32.11
N ASP A 197 -5.70 -3.16 32.52
CA ASP A 197 -5.48 -2.53 33.82
C ASP A 197 -3.99 -2.47 34.21
N CYS A 198 -3.15 -2.03 33.26
CA CYS A 198 -1.71 -1.98 33.43
C CYS A 198 -1.31 -0.77 34.28
N ARG A 199 -0.65 -1.05 35.41
CA ARG A 199 -0.05 -0.01 36.27
C ARG A 199 1.34 0.42 35.82
N TYR A 200 1.99 -0.38 35.00
CA TYR A 200 3.34 -0.14 34.49
C TYR A 200 3.42 -0.33 32.99
N LEU A 201 4.11 0.60 32.32
CA LEU A 201 4.53 0.46 30.93
C LEU A 201 6.05 0.40 30.86
N VAL A 202 6.59 -0.71 30.39
CA VAL A 202 8.04 -0.86 30.18
C VAL A 202 8.37 -0.66 28.71
N THR A 203 9.22 0.32 28.42
CA THR A 203 9.66 0.61 27.05
C THR A 203 11.13 0.99 27.02
N LYS A 204 11.73 0.86 25.85
CA LYS A 204 13.09 1.35 25.59
C LYS A 204 13.02 2.78 25.04
N GLU A 205 14.04 3.58 25.33
CA GLU A 205 14.21 4.90 24.74
C GLU A 205 14.60 4.74 23.25
N THR A 206 13.61 4.64 22.35
CA THR A 206 13.81 4.36 20.92
C THR A 206 13.77 5.60 20.03
N GLY A 207 13.59 6.80 20.59
CA GLY A 207 13.42 8.07 19.85
C GLY A 207 12.12 8.13 19.04
N LYS A 208 11.90 9.23 18.31
CA LYS A 208 10.65 9.51 17.57
C LYS A 208 10.21 8.39 16.61
N ALA A 209 11.15 7.73 15.91
CA ALA A 209 10.81 6.65 14.97
C ALA A 209 10.37 5.34 15.66
N GLY A 210 10.53 5.20 16.97
CA GLY A 210 10.14 4.01 17.75
C GLY A 210 8.82 4.18 18.52
N GLY A 211 8.08 5.24 18.29
CA GLY A 211 6.82 5.52 18.99
C GLY A 211 7.04 5.75 20.50
N TYR A 212 8.14 6.41 20.88
CA TYR A 212 8.48 6.69 22.27
C TYR A 212 7.53 7.72 22.88
N GLU A 213 7.31 8.85 22.20
CA GLU A 213 6.46 9.95 22.65
C GLU A 213 5.01 9.48 22.85
N GLU A 214 4.49 8.68 21.92
CA GLU A 214 3.14 8.11 21.98
C GLU A 214 2.97 7.16 23.17
N LYS A 215 4.02 6.47 23.59
CA LYS A 215 3.99 5.60 24.77
C LYS A 215 4.05 6.41 26.07
N VAL A 216 4.84 7.49 26.10
CA VAL A 216 4.94 8.41 27.25
C VAL A 216 3.58 9.07 27.51
N GLU A 217 2.97 9.66 26.48
CA GLU A 217 1.67 10.31 26.63
C GLU A 217 0.55 9.31 26.95
N ALA A 218 0.56 8.14 26.35
CA ALA A 218 -0.39 7.08 26.66
C ALA A 218 -0.30 6.62 28.12
N ALA A 219 0.92 6.43 28.64
CA ALA A 219 1.13 6.06 30.04
C ALA A 219 0.58 7.15 30.99
N LYS A 220 0.84 8.41 30.69
CA LYS A 220 0.36 9.57 31.47
C LYS A 220 -1.18 9.64 31.48
N ARG A 221 -1.84 9.51 30.32
CA ARG A 221 -3.31 9.51 30.22
C ARG A 221 -3.98 8.29 30.84
N ALA A 222 -3.33 7.14 30.78
CA ALA A 222 -3.83 5.93 31.42
C ALA A 222 -3.53 5.88 32.93
N GLY A 223 -2.74 6.79 33.47
CA GLY A 223 -2.29 6.76 34.86
C GLY A 223 -1.31 5.62 35.17
N ALA A 224 -0.64 5.09 34.16
CA ALA A 224 0.35 4.05 34.27
C ALA A 224 1.75 4.64 34.50
N LYS A 225 2.53 4.03 35.41
CA LYS A 225 3.91 4.47 35.67
C LYS A 225 4.83 3.97 34.55
N LEU A 226 5.58 4.90 33.93
CA LEU A 226 6.54 4.59 32.91
C LEU A 226 7.82 4.03 33.52
N VAL A 227 8.28 2.87 33.04
CA VAL A 227 9.61 2.30 33.32
C VAL A 227 10.42 2.36 32.04
N LEU A 228 11.36 3.29 32.00
CA LEU A 228 12.15 3.59 30.82
C LEU A 228 13.51 2.91 30.90
N VAL A 229 13.75 1.98 30.01
CA VAL A 229 15.07 1.34 29.85
C VAL A 229 15.92 2.27 29.00
N GLY A 230 16.92 2.90 29.62
CA GLY A 230 17.85 3.84 29.00
C GLY A 230 18.75 3.19 27.95
N ARG A 231 19.53 4.01 27.25
CA ARG A 231 20.50 3.55 26.25
C ARG A 231 21.72 2.92 26.93
N PRO A 232 22.37 1.92 26.27
CA PRO A 232 23.71 1.53 26.66
C PRO A 232 24.63 2.76 26.67
N PRO A 233 25.67 2.81 27.55
CA PRO A 233 26.57 3.95 27.67
C PRO A 233 27.11 4.35 26.29
N GLU A 234 27.07 5.67 26.01
CA GLU A 234 27.32 6.26 24.70
C GLU A 234 28.63 5.75 24.07
N GLN A 235 28.52 5.11 22.92
CA GLN A 235 29.64 4.97 22.01
C GLN A 235 29.98 6.35 21.45
N LYS A 236 31.25 6.76 21.50
CA LYS A 236 31.72 8.02 20.91
C LYS A 236 31.42 8.03 19.41
N GLY A 237 30.69 9.02 18.94
CA GLY A 237 30.28 9.16 17.54
C GLY A 237 29.94 10.62 17.20
N PHE A 238 29.53 10.86 15.97
CA PHE A 238 29.24 12.18 15.43
C PHE A 238 27.77 12.27 15.02
N SER A 239 27.18 13.46 15.15
CA SER A 239 25.84 13.75 14.64
C SER A 239 25.81 13.67 13.09
N TYR A 240 24.60 13.55 12.52
CA TYR A 240 24.40 13.49 11.07
C TYR A 240 25.08 14.68 10.36
N ASP A 241 24.80 15.90 10.82
CA ASP A 241 25.35 17.11 10.21
C ASP A 241 26.86 17.15 10.28
N ARG A 242 27.43 16.70 11.39
CA ARG A 242 28.89 16.65 11.53
C ARG A 242 29.53 15.62 10.63
N VAL A 243 28.90 14.45 10.43
CA VAL A 243 29.36 13.44 9.46
C VAL A 243 29.28 13.99 8.04
N VAL A 244 28.18 14.64 7.67
CA VAL A 244 28.01 15.28 6.35
C VAL A 244 29.11 16.33 6.13
N GLU A 245 29.38 17.21 7.09
CA GLU A 245 30.45 18.21 7.00
C GLU A 245 31.83 17.57 6.76
N MET A 246 32.15 16.52 7.53
CA MET A 246 33.41 15.78 7.39
C MET A 246 33.55 15.15 6.00
N LEU A 247 32.46 14.57 5.47
CA LEU A 247 32.44 13.95 4.16
C LEU A 247 32.52 14.97 3.02
N ASN A 248 31.89 16.13 3.18
CA ASN A 248 31.98 17.23 2.23
C ASN A 248 33.43 17.73 2.10
N VAL A 249 34.10 17.95 3.22
CA VAL A 249 35.50 18.32 3.22
C VAL A 249 36.37 17.23 2.58
N ARG A 250 36.14 15.96 2.92
CA ARG A 250 36.94 14.83 2.43
C ARG A 250 36.80 14.64 0.91
N PHE A 251 35.60 14.75 0.36
CA PHE A 251 35.33 14.49 -1.05
C PHE A 251 35.28 15.76 -1.89
N GLY A 252 35.58 16.94 -1.29
CA GLY A 252 35.52 18.22 -1.99
C GLY A 252 34.13 18.52 -2.55
N LEU A 253 33.10 18.09 -1.83
CA LEU A 253 31.71 18.36 -2.21
C LEU A 253 31.39 19.78 -1.81
N GLU A 254 30.84 20.56 -2.76
CA GLU A 254 30.34 21.88 -2.41
C GLU A 254 29.18 21.68 -1.42
N PRO A 255 29.21 22.35 -0.25
CA PRO A 255 28.01 22.45 0.58
C PRO A 255 26.93 23.07 -0.31
N GLU A 256 25.70 22.63 -0.15
CA GLU A 256 24.57 23.31 -0.84
C GLU A 256 24.75 24.81 -0.63
N GLN A 257 24.97 25.53 -1.72
CA GLN A 257 25.00 26.99 -1.66
C GLN A 257 23.65 27.44 -1.14
N LYS A 258 23.59 27.79 0.13
CA LYS A 258 22.59 28.73 0.62
C LYS A 258 22.87 30.01 -0.20
N GLU A 259 22.12 30.22 -1.25
CA GLU A 259 22.13 31.50 -1.93
C GLU A 259 21.95 32.57 -0.86
N ALA A 260 22.91 33.51 -0.85
CA ALA A 260 22.94 34.60 0.09
C ALA A 260 21.76 35.53 -0.15
N ALA A 261 20.64 35.23 0.47
CA ALA A 261 19.60 36.19 0.76
C ALA A 261 20.03 37.01 1.96
N GLY A 262 19.98 38.31 1.81
CA GLY A 262 20.53 39.32 2.70
C GLY A 262 20.19 39.10 4.18
N SER A 263 21.17 39.49 4.96
CA SER A 263 21.18 39.62 6.43
C SER A 263 19.79 39.68 7.13
N HIS A 264 19.28 38.52 7.53
CA HIS A 264 18.32 38.41 8.62
C HIS A 264 18.84 37.37 9.59
N VAL A 265 18.99 37.78 10.84
CA VAL A 265 19.53 37.05 11.96
C VAL A 265 18.68 35.80 12.22
N PRO A 266 19.25 34.55 12.10
CA PRO A 266 18.52 33.34 12.49
C PRO A 266 18.57 33.21 14.01
N GLY A 267 17.60 33.63 14.69
CA GLY A 267 17.58 33.51 16.16
C GLY A 267 16.28 33.98 16.81
N ALA A 268 15.46 34.70 16.04
CA ALA A 268 14.22 35.28 16.57
C ALA A 268 12.94 34.48 16.16
N LEU A 269 13.03 33.62 15.13
CA LEU A 269 11.88 32.84 14.65
C LEU A 269 11.85 31.42 15.20
N GLU A 270 13.01 30.77 15.43
CA GLU A 270 13.06 29.47 16.13
C GLU A 270 12.49 29.57 17.56
N LYS A 271 12.82 30.65 18.29
CA LYS A 271 12.23 30.89 19.62
C LYS A 271 10.72 31.24 19.60
N ARG A 272 10.17 31.71 18.46
CA ARG A 272 8.73 31.99 18.35
C ARG A 272 7.88 30.76 18.07
N ALA A 273 8.41 29.74 17.40
CA ALA A 273 7.68 28.50 17.12
C ALA A 273 7.63 27.57 18.34
N GLU A 274 8.71 27.51 19.12
CA GLU A 274 8.77 26.71 20.36
C GLU A 274 8.00 27.35 21.54
N GLU A 275 7.86 28.69 21.56
CA GLU A 275 7.16 29.38 22.64
C GLU A 275 5.63 29.56 22.42
N SER A 276 5.08 29.31 21.22
CA SER A 276 3.67 29.63 20.91
C SER A 276 2.74 28.43 20.80
N GLY A 277 3.22 27.20 20.66
CA GLY A 277 2.35 26.02 20.46
C GLY A 277 1.49 26.11 19.18
N VAL A 278 1.83 26.99 18.24
CA VAL A 278 1.10 27.20 16.99
C VAL A 278 1.59 26.20 15.95
N ARG A 279 0.71 25.31 15.53
CA ARG A 279 0.96 24.40 14.42
C ARG A 279 1.18 25.19 13.12
N ARG A 280 2.08 24.71 12.26
CA ARG A 280 2.28 25.31 10.93
C ARG A 280 1.06 25.05 10.04
N GLN A 281 0.65 26.05 9.28
CA GLN A 281 -0.51 25.91 8.41
C GLN A 281 -0.12 25.29 7.07
N VAL A 282 -0.81 24.22 6.68
CA VAL A 282 -0.72 23.61 5.34
C VAL A 282 -2.09 23.62 4.72
N THR A 283 -2.26 24.32 3.60
CA THR A 283 -3.54 24.38 2.90
C THR A 283 -3.48 23.58 1.60
N LEU A 284 -4.30 22.53 1.49
CA LEU A 284 -4.49 21.77 0.26
C LEU A 284 -5.53 22.48 -0.60
N ILE A 285 -5.18 22.88 -1.81
CA ILE A 285 -6.07 23.66 -2.68
C ILE A 285 -6.30 22.93 -4.02
N GLY A 286 -7.57 22.65 -4.33
CA GLY A 286 -7.97 22.31 -5.69
C GLY A 286 -8.03 23.58 -6.54
N ILE A 287 -7.16 23.69 -7.55
CA ILE A 287 -7.08 24.89 -8.39
C ILE A 287 -7.98 24.83 -9.64
N GLY A 288 -8.93 23.94 -9.67
CA GLY A 288 -9.81 23.76 -10.82
C GLY A 288 -9.05 23.30 -12.07
N MET A 289 -9.40 23.83 -13.21
CA MET A 289 -8.78 23.46 -14.50
C MET A 289 -7.41 24.09 -14.73
N GLY A 290 -6.85 24.80 -13.76
CA GLY A 290 -5.52 25.37 -13.85
C GLY A 290 -5.50 26.77 -14.49
N THR A 291 -6.58 27.53 -14.33
CA THR A 291 -6.65 28.94 -14.70
C THR A 291 -7.08 29.79 -13.51
N ALA A 292 -6.65 31.04 -13.47
CA ALA A 292 -6.98 31.95 -12.36
C ALA A 292 -8.50 32.15 -12.23
N GLU A 293 -9.22 32.21 -13.35
CA GLU A 293 -10.68 32.39 -13.40
C GLU A 293 -11.43 31.15 -12.85
N GLY A 294 -10.82 29.98 -12.89
CA GLY A 294 -11.39 28.73 -12.40
C GLY A 294 -11.20 28.48 -10.91
N MET A 295 -10.42 29.31 -10.21
CA MET A 295 -10.19 29.19 -8.78
C MET A 295 -11.34 29.78 -7.96
N THR A 296 -11.59 29.22 -6.79
CA THR A 296 -12.48 29.85 -5.82
C THR A 296 -11.82 31.08 -5.21
N VAL A 297 -12.63 32.06 -4.78
CA VAL A 297 -12.13 33.28 -4.12
C VAL A 297 -11.30 32.94 -2.89
N GLU A 298 -11.76 31.97 -2.10
CA GLU A 298 -11.06 31.51 -0.89
C GLU A 298 -9.69 30.88 -1.23
N ALA A 299 -9.62 30.08 -2.29
CA ALA A 299 -8.35 29.52 -2.77
C ALA A 299 -7.36 30.61 -3.16
N ALA A 300 -7.82 31.62 -3.92
CA ALA A 300 -7.00 32.77 -4.30
C ALA A 300 -6.49 33.56 -3.09
N GLU A 301 -7.32 33.76 -2.06
CA GLU A 301 -6.90 34.43 -0.82
C GLU A 301 -5.84 33.66 -0.04
N GLU A 302 -5.98 32.34 0.06
CA GLU A 302 -4.98 31.51 0.75
C GLU A 302 -3.66 31.46 -0.02
N ILE A 303 -3.69 31.39 -1.36
CA ILE A 303 -2.48 31.48 -2.19
C ILE A 303 -1.77 32.83 -1.95
N ARG A 304 -2.50 33.95 -1.85
CA ARG A 304 -1.87 35.26 -1.54
C ARG A 304 -1.14 35.31 -0.21
N LYS A 305 -1.64 34.58 0.80
CA LYS A 305 -1.09 34.56 2.17
C LYS A 305 0.08 33.57 2.31
N ALA A 306 0.26 32.65 1.38
CA ALA A 306 1.26 31.60 1.47
C ALA A 306 2.70 32.14 1.42
N ASP A 307 3.59 31.53 2.19
CA ASP A 307 5.04 31.73 2.12
C ASP A 307 5.66 30.80 1.08
N LEU A 308 5.07 29.61 0.92
CA LEU A 308 5.56 28.51 0.09
C LEU A 308 4.41 27.93 -0.76
N LEU A 309 4.66 27.78 -2.06
CA LEU A 309 3.79 27.07 -2.99
C LEU A 309 4.39 25.74 -3.38
N ILE A 310 3.64 24.67 -3.23
CA ILE A 310 4.04 23.29 -3.59
C ILE A 310 3.06 22.74 -4.62
N GLY A 311 3.55 22.03 -5.63
CA GLY A 311 2.68 21.38 -6.61
C GLY A 311 3.46 20.80 -7.77
N ALA A 312 2.81 20.01 -8.61
CA ALA A 312 3.40 19.64 -9.89
C ALA A 312 3.72 20.90 -10.71
N ARG A 313 4.77 20.88 -11.54
CA ARG A 313 5.21 22.07 -12.28
C ARG A 313 4.04 22.77 -12.99
N ARG A 314 3.16 22.01 -13.64
CA ARG A 314 1.97 22.53 -14.30
C ARG A 314 1.03 23.31 -13.36
N MET A 315 0.94 22.92 -12.08
CA MET A 315 0.09 23.61 -11.10
C MET A 315 0.71 24.91 -10.64
N LEU A 316 2.03 24.93 -10.47
CA LEU A 316 2.78 26.15 -10.17
C LEU A 316 2.71 27.14 -11.35
N ASP A 317 2.88 26.65 -12.58
CA ASP A 317 2.77 27.48 -13.79
C ASP A 317 1.35 28.07 -13.94
N ALA A 318 0.32 27.33 -13.53
CA ALA A 318 -1.07 27.79 -13.61
C ALA A 318 -1.36 29.04 -12.76
N VAL A 319 -0.73 29.18 -11.60
CA VAL A 319 -0.87 30.39 -10.75
C VAL A 319 -0.01 31.56 -11.21
N GLN A 320 0.88 31.35 -12.19
CA GLN A 320 1.76 32.33 -12.78
C GLN A 320 1.36 32.73 -14.20
N THR A 321 0.24 32.23 -14.72
CA THR A 321 -0.20 32.51 -16.10
C THR A 321 -0.41 34.01 -16.36
N LYS A 322 -0.25 34.42 -17.62
CA LYS A 322 -0.41 35.80 -18.05
C LYS A 322 -1.81 36.32 -17.69
N GLY A 323 -1.87 37.30 -16.80
CA GLY A 323 -3.11 37.84 -16.25
C GLY A 323 -3.44 37.37 -14.83
N ALA A 324 -2.67 36.44 -14.27
CA ALA A 324 -2.77 36.09 -12.84
C ALA A 324 -2.33 37.27 -11.96
N ASP A 325 -2.90 37.38 -10.78
CA ASP A 325 -2.51 38.36 -9.78
C ASP A 325 -1.05 38.12 -9.36
N PRO A 326 -0.17 39.13 -9.51
CA PRO A 326 1.22 39.02 -9.07
C PRO A 326 1.38 38.55 -7.61
N ALA A 327 0.42 38.85 -6.74
CA ALA A 327 0.40 38.40 -5.36
C ALA A 327 0.28 36.86 -5.21
N PHE A 328 0.02 36.11 -6.27
CA PHE A 328 0.02 34.66 -6.23
C PHE A 328 1.43 34.05 -6.22
N TYR A 329 2.42 34.74 -6.77
CA TYR A 329 3.76 34.19 -6.96
C TYR A 329 4.90 35.13 -6.54
N GLU A 330 4.73 36.45 -6.60
CA GLU A 330 5.79 37.39 -6.24
C GLU A 330 6.18 37.25 -4.76
N GLY A 331 7.49 37.06 -4.51
CA GLY A 331 8.06 36.95 -3.17
C GLY A 331 7.81 35.62 -2.47
N LYS A 332 7.26 34.61 -3.16
CA LYS A 332 7.01 33.27 -2.61
C LYS A 332 8.07 32.29 -3.07
N GLN A 333 8.33 31.31 -2.22
CA GLN A 333 9.14 30.15 -2.59
C GLN A 333 8.28 29.09 -3.28
N GLU A 334 8.90 28.32 -4.16
CA GLU A 334 8.24 27.27 -4.91
C GLU A 334 8.99 25.95 -4.75
N PHE A 335 8.21 24.88 -4.58
CA PHE A 335 8.73 23.53 -4.58
C PHE A 335 7.93 22.67 -5.57
N ALA A 336 8.57 22.28 -6.67
CA ALA A 336 7.93 21.47 -7.70
C ALA A 336 7.96 19.99 -7.28
N ALA A 337 6.86 19.53 -6.69
CA ALA A 337 6.68 18.14 -6.25
C ALA A 337 5.20 17.74 -6.29
N TYR A 338 4.94 16.44 -6.53
CA TYR A 338 3.60 15.85 -6.48
C TYR A 338 3.57 14.58 -5.60
N GLU A 339 4.73 14.05 -5.23
CA GLU A 339 4.85 12.88 -4.38
C GLU A 339 4.63 13.26 -2.91
N PRO A 340 3.64 12.66 -2.21
CA PRO A 340 3.28 13.07 -0.85
C PRO A 340 4.43 13.02 0.15
N ARG A 341 5.27 11.98 0.08
CA ARG A 341 6.44 11.85 0.97
C ARG A 341 7.48 12.93 0.74
N LYS A 342 7.79 13.23 -0.54
CA LYS A 342 8.74 14.32 -0.86
C LYS A 342 8.23 15.68 -0.37
N ILE A 343 6.90 15.89 -0.43
CA ILE A 343 6.29 17.12 0.09
C ILE A 343 6.41 17.19 1.61
N ALA A 344 6.08 16.10 2.31
CA ALA A 344 6.21 16.04 3.77
C ALA A 344 7.66 16.23 4.23
N ASP A 345 8.61 15.52 3.60
CA ASP A 345 10.05 15.65 3.90
C ASP A 345 10.54 17.09 3.66
N TYR A 346 10.10 17.73 2.58
CA TYR A 346 10.47 19.12 2.29
C TYR A 346 9.91 20.08 3.35
N LEU A 347 8.66 19.92 3.75
CA LEU A 347 8.05 20.73 4.80
C LEU A 347 8.73 20.55 6.16
N GLU A 348 9.20 19.34 6.48
CA GLU A 348 9.97 19.08 7.70
C GLU A 348 11.36 19.75 7.67
N LEU A 349 12.02 19.73 6.52
CA LEU A 349 13.35 20.32 6.33
C LEU A 349 13.32 21.85 6.29
N HIS A 350 12.16 22.45 6.04
CA HIS A 350 11.98 23.91 5.88
C HIS A 350 10.98 24.45 6.89
N PRO A 351 11.33 24.47 8.18
CA PRO A 351 10.45 24.98 9.25
C PRO A 351 10.21 26.50 9.19
N GLU A 352 11.00 27.23 8.41
CA GLU A 352 10.89 28.68 8.21
C GLU A 352 9.58 29.10 7.54
N TYR A 353 8.90 28.21 6.80
CA TYR A 353 7.63 28.53 6.16
C TYR A 353 6.48 28.27 7.13
N GLY A 354 5.84 29.35 7.58
CA GLY A 354 4.70 29.31 8.50
C GLY A 354 3.41 28.86 7.84
N HIS A 355 3.24 29.20 6.55
CA HIS A 355 2.06 28.85 5.73
C HIS A 355 2.45 28.31 4.37
N ALA A 356 2.29 27.01 4.18
CA ALA A 356 2.51 26.33 2.91
C ALA A 356 1.17 26.02 2.21
N VAL A 357 1.10 26.28 0.91
CA VAL A 357 -0.04 25.91 0.06
C VAL A 357 0.37 24.80 -0.91
N ILE A 358 -0.39 23.73 -0.93
CA ILE A 358 -0.21 22.59 -1.86
C ILE A 358 -1.29 22.69 -2.94
N LEU A 359 -0.86 22.91 -4.17
CA LEU A 359 -1.71 23.07 -5.35
C LEU A 359 -2.02 21.71 -5.99
N LEU A 360 -3.29 21.36 -6.08
CA LEU A 360 -3.78 20.12 -6.66
C LEU A 360 -4.66 20.40 -7.86
N SER A 361 -4.60 19.56 -8.90
CA SER A 361 -5.42 19.69 -10.10
C SER A 361 -6.88 19.38 -9.79
N GLY A 362 -7.80 20.12 -10.36
CA GLY A 362 -9.25 19.91 -10.23
C GLY A 362 -9.73 20.16 -8.81
N ASP A 363 -10.45 19.20 -8.26
CA ASP A 363 -10.96 19.16 -6.89
C ASP A 363 -10.13 18.22 -6.02
N ILE A 364 -9.96 18.56 -4.76
CA ILE A 364 -9.19 17.74 -3.79
C ILE A 364 -9.80 16.36 -3.53
N GLY A 365 -11.11 16.22 -3.69
CA GLY A 365 -11.86 14.98 -3.48
C GLY A 365 -11.97 14.09 -4.73
N PHE A 366 -11.54 14.58 -5.91
CA PHE A 366 -11.74 13.86 -7.17
C PHE A 366 -10.41 13.37 -7.75
N TYR A 367 -10.06 12.10 -7.46
CA TYR A 367 -8.82 11.44 -7.93
C TYR A 367 -7.54 12.26 -7.73
N SER A 368 -7.49 13.05 -6.67
CA SER A 368 -6.35 13.91 -6.35
C SER A 368 -5.36 13.23 -5.39
N GLY A 369 -4.16 13.82 -5.28
CA GLY A 369 -3.16 13.39 -4.29
C GLY A 369 -3.51 13.70 -2.83
N ALA A 370 -4.60 14.41 -2.55
CA ALA A 370 -4.97 14.86 -1.21
C ALA A 370 -5.10 13.73 -0.19
N LYS A 371 -5.73 12.60 -0.59
CA LYS A 371 -5.88 11.43 0.30
C LYS A 371 -4.54 10.94 0.85
N LYS A 372 -3.53 10.82 -0.01
CA LYS A 372 -2.19 10.38 0.40
C LYS A 372 -1.44 11.46 1.19
N LEU A 373 -1.73 12.74 0.95
CA LEU A 373 -1.17 13.85 1.73
C LEU A 373 -1.72 13.84 3.17
N TYR A 374 -3.01 13.58 3.38
CA TYR A 374 -3.57 13.42 4.73
C TYR A 374 -2.94 12.26 5.52
N GLU A 375 -2.43 11.23 4.85
CA GLU A 375 -1.78 10.08 5.48
C GLU A 375 -0.35 10.39 5.95
N VAL A 376 0.34 11.36 5.31
CA VAL A 376 1.75 11.68 5.57
C VAL A 376 1.96 12.99 6.34
N LEU A 377 0.99 13.92 6.30
CA LEU A 377 1.05 15.17 7.04
C LEU A 377 0.59 14.93 8.49
N ASP A 378 1.52 15.01 9.43
CA ASP A 378 1.23 14.78 10.85
C ASP A 378 0.35 15.90 11.42
N PRO A 379 -0.87 15.60 11.92
CA PRO A 379 -1.76 16.59 12.52
C PRO A 379 -1.20 17.25 13.79
N GLN A 380 -0.16 16.69 14.39
CA GLN A 380 0.51 17.31 15.56
C GLN A 380 1.39 18.47 15.12
N ASN A 381 2.02 18.35 13.95
CA ASN A 381 2.94 19.37 13.43
C ASN A 381 2.25 20.38 12.52
N TYR A 382 1.15 19.98 11.86
CA TYR A 382 0.48 20.78 10.86
C TYR A 382 -1.00 20.98 11.17
N GLU A 383 -1.48 22.20 10.99
CA GLU A 383 -2.90 22.50 10.83
C GLU A 383 -3.23 22.39 9.35
N VAL A 384 -3.88 21.28 8.94
CA VAL A 384 -4.19 21.03 7.54
C VAL A 384 -5.58 21.58 7.21
N LYS A 385 -5.62 22.63 6.38
CA LYS A 385 -6.85 23.16 5.77
C LYS A 385 -7.04 22.60 4.36
N SER A 386 -8.27 22.45 3.92
CA SER A 386 -8.60 21.91 2.60
C SER A 386 -9.63 22.77 1.90
N LEU A 387 -9.34 23.16 0.67
CA LEU A 387 -10.21 23.98 -0.16
C LEU A 387 -10.56 23.27 -1.46
N CYS A 388 -11.85 23.18 -1.74
CA CYS A 388 -12.36 22.56 -2.97
C CYS A 388 -11.99 23.34 -4.20
N GLY A 389 -11.87 22.65 -5.33
CA GLY A 389 -11.80 23.24 -6.66
C GLY A 389 -12.89 22.70 -7.58
N ILE A 390 -12.99 23.20 -8.79
CA ILE A 390 -13.90 22.67 -9.79
C ILE A 390 -13.25 21.42 -10.40
N SER A 391 -13.85 20.24 -10.24
CA SER A 391 -13.36 19.01 -10.84
C SER A 391 -13.58 18.99 -12.36
N SER A 392 -12.75 18.23 -13.08
CA SER A 392 -12.88 18.07 -14.53
C SER A 392 -14.25 17.53 -14.96
N VAL A 393 -14.86 16.63 -14.19
CA VAL A 393 -16.19 16.10 -14.50
C VAL A 393 -17.25 17.21 -14.42
N VAL A 394 -17.23 18.04 -13.37
CA VAL A 394 -18.20 19.15 -13.21
C VAL A 394 -18.04 20.17 -14.34
N TYR A 395 -16.77 20.55 -14.62
CA TYR A 395 -16.48 21.49 -15.68
C TYR A 395 -16.92 20.96 -17.05
N PHE A 396 -16.57 19.72 -17.37
CA PHE A 396 -16.84 19.10 -18.65
C PHE A 396 -18.34 18.91 -18.89
N CYS A 397 -19.06 18.37 -17.91
CA CYS A 397 -20.53 18.24 -18.00
C CYS A 397 -21.21 19.59 -18.16
N GLY A 398 -20.72 20.65 -17.49
CA GLY A 398 -21.20 22.01 -17.70
C GLY A 398 -20.99 22.51 -19.15
N LYS A 399 -19.85 22.23 -19.77
CA LYS A 399 -19.60 22.53 -21.19
C LYS A 399 -20.51 21.76 -22.13
N LEU A 400 -20.78 20.49 -21.82
CA LEU A 400 -21.70 19.63 -22.58
C LEU A 400 -23.17 19.92 -22.30
N LYS A 401 -23.49 20.78 -21.32
CA LYS A 401 -24.85 21.11 -20.86
C LYS A 401 -25.62 19.88 -20.39
N THR A 402 -24.94 18.97 -19.72
CA THR A 402 -25.51 17.75 -19.13
C THR A 402 -25.29 17.74 -17.63
N SER A 403 -26.14 17.00 -16.90
CA SER A 403 -25.99 16.74 -15.47
C SER A 403 -24.83 15.78 -15.21
N TRP A 404 -24.11 15.96 -14.10
CA TRP A 404 -23.06 15.04 -13.66
C TRP A 404 -23.49 14.13 -12.49
N GLU A 405 -24.65 14.37 -11.88
CA GLU A 405 -25.16 13.63 -10.72
C GLU A 405 -25.49 12.15 -11.05
N ASP A 406 -25.78 11.86 -12.31
CA ASP A 406 -26.12 10.54 -12.84
C ASP A 406 -24.93 9.89 -13.59
N VAL A 407 -23.74 10.49 -13.52
CA VAL A 407 -22.54 10.00 -14.19
C VAL A 407 -21.81 8.98 -13.34
N CYS A 408 -21.55 7.80 -13.89
CA CYS A 408 -20.64 6.81 -13.29
C CYS A 408 -19.21 7.28 -13.44
N LEU A 409 -18.51 7.48 -12.33
CA LEU A 409 -17.13 7.98 -12.30
C LEU A 409 -16.15 6.81 -12.28
N GLN A 410 -15.28 6.76 -13.29
CA GLN A 410 -14.22 5.78 -13.40
C GLN A 410 -12.85 6.48 -13.55
N SER A 411 -11.78 5.83 -13.12
CA SER A 411 -10.44 6.32 -13.36
C SER A 411 -9.51 5.17 -13.73
N THR A 412 -8.86 5.31 -14.86
CA THR A 412 -7.81 4.37 -15.30
C THR A 412 -6.42 4.72 -14.73
N HIS A 413 -6.31 5.81 -13.92
CA HIS A 413 -5.08 6.20 -13.27
C HIS A 413 -4.71 5.24 -12.12
N GLY A 414 -3.80 4.32 -12.39
CA GLY A 414 -3.16 3.47 -11.38
C GLY A 414 -3.97 2.30 -10.85
N ARG A 415 -5.14 1.96 -11.43
CA ARG A 415 -5.93 0.76 -11.16
C ARG A 415 -6.55 0.26 -12.45
N SER A 416 -6.66 -1.07 -12.59
CA SER A 416 -7.48 -1.67 -13.63
C SER A 416 -8.96 -1.44 -13.28
N ALA A 417 -9.53 -0.33 -13.74
CA ALA A 417 -10.97 -0.12 -13.60
C ALA A 417 -11.70 -0.88 -14.70
N ASN A 418 -12.80 -1.54 -14.36
CA ASN A 418 -13.67 -2.20 -15.33
C ASN A 418 -14.53 -1.14 -16.08
N LEU A 419 -13.88 -0.37 -16.95
CA LEU A 419 -14.55 0.69 -17.71
C LEU A 419 -15.65 0.15 -18.62
N ILE A 420 -15.40 -0.98 -19.27
CA ILE A 420 -16.39 -1.62 -20.17
C ILE A 420 -17.64 -2.05 -19.41
N GLY A 421 -17.47 -2.65 -18.21
CA GLY A 421 -18.60 -3.01 -17.36
C GLY A 421 -19.39 -1.77 -16.91
N ALA A 422 -18.71 -0.69 -16.57
CA ALA A 422 -19.34 0.58 -16.20
C ALA A 422 -20.14 1.19 -17.37
N VAL A 423 -19.55 1.25 -18.58
CA VAL A 423 -20.23 1.76 -19.78
C VAL A 423 -21.46 0.89 -20.14
N LYS A 424 -21.36 -0.44 -19.99
CA LYS A 424 -22.52 -1.32 -20.21
C LYS A 424 -23.65 -1.11 -19.23
N ALA A 425 -23.33 -0.76 -17.98
CA ALA A 425 -24.32 -0.65 -16.90
C ALA A 425 -24.96 0.75 -16.74
N HIS A 426 -24.30 1.80 -17.25
CA HIS A 426 -24.71 3.18 -17.01
C HIS A 426 -24.99 3.95 -18.30
N GLU A 427 -25.93 4.91 -18.23
CA GLU A 427 -26.20 5.81 -19.34
C GLU A 427 -25.05 6.76 -19.63
N LYS A 428 -24.34 7.20 -18.56
CA LYS A 428 -23.19 8.09 -18.67
C LYS A 428 -22.04 7.54 -17.84
N THR A 429 -20.87 7.48 -18.43
CA THR A 429 -19.63 7.07 -17.75
C THR A 429 -18.54 8.08 -18.05
N PHE A 430 -17.96 8.66 -17.01
CA PHE A 430 -16.82 9.59 -17.13
C PHE A 430 -15.53 8.90 -16.74
N THR A 431 -14.48 9.13 -17.52
CA THR A 431 -13.14 8.64 -17.21
C THR A 431 -12.06 9.68 -17.48
N LEU A 432 -11.02 9.66 -16.61
CA LEU A 432 -9.77 10.37 -16.86
C LEU A 432 -8.92 9.50 -17.78
N LEU A 433 -8.43 10.06 -18.88
CA LEU A 433 -7.49 9.39 -19.77
C LEU A 433 -6.06 9.82 -19.42
N SER A 434 -5.11 8.92 -19.49
CA SER A 434 -3.68 9.18 -19.26
C SER A 434 -2.86 8.70 -20.44
N ALA A 435 -1.57 9.03 -20.47
CA ALA A 435 -0.64 8.57 -21.50
C ALA A 435 -0.65 7.05 -21.77
N HIS A 436 -1.16 6.24 -20.81
CA HIS A 436 -1.35 4.79 -20.95
C HIS A 436 -2.77 4.39 -21.39
N GLY A 437 -3.72 5.33 -21.43
CA GLY A 437 -5.10 5.13 -21.86
C GLY A 437 -5.48 6.17 -22.90
N SER A 438 -4.89 6.11 -24.10
CA SER A 438 -5.19 7.02 -25.20
C SER A 438 -6.65 6.88 -25.64
N VAL A 439 -7.18 7.93 -26.26
CA VAL A 439 -8.51 7.87 -26.89
C VAL A 439 -8.58 6.74 -27.91
N GLU A 440 -7.50 6.49 -28.65
CA GLU A 440 -7.37 5.35 -29.57
C GLU A 440 -7.55 4.01 -28.84
N GLY A 441 -6.86 3.83 -27.70
CA GLY A 441 -6.97 2.63 -26.88
C GLY A 441 -8.39 2.42 -26.35
N LEU A 442 -9.03 3.48 -25.86
CA LEU A 442 -10.43 3.45 -25.42
C LEU A 442 -11.37 3.05 -26.56
N CYS A 443 -11.22 3.64 -27.74
CA CYS A 443 -12.05 3.31 -28.91
C CYS A 443 -11.88 1.84 -29.34
N LYS A 444 -10.64 1.33 -29.36
CA LYS A 444 -10.36 -0.08 -29.65
C LYS A 444 -11.01 -1.02 -28.66
N GLU A 445 -10.89 -0.74 -27.38
CA GLU A 445 -11.49 -1.53 -26.29
C GLU A 445 -13.00 -1.53 -26.38
N LEU A 446 -13.66 -0.36 -26.56
CA LEU A 446 -15.10 -0.27 -26.74
C LEU A 446 -15.58 -1.12 -27.94
N LYS A 447 -14.89 -1.06 -29.07
CA LYS A 447 -15.21 -1.85 -30.26
C LYS A 447 -15.03 -3.35 -30.03
N GLU A 448 -13.94 -3.74 -29.35
CA GLU A 448 -13.65 -5.15 -29.02
C GLU A 448 -14.79 -5.79 -28.20
N TYR A 449 -15.42 -4.99 -27.28
CA TYR A 449 -16.52 -5.46 -26.46
C TYR A 449 -17.92 -5.11 -27.02
N GLY A 450 -18.01 -4.72 -28.28
CA GLY A 450 -19.26 -4.52 -29.02
C GLY A 450 -20.02 -3.26 -28.62
N LEU A 451 -19.33 -2.25 -28.07
CA LEU A 451 -19.88 -0.93 -27.71
C LEU A 451 -19.59 0.09 -28.84
N THR A 452 -20.07 -0.19 -30.04
CA THR A 452 -19.81 0.62 -31.25
C THR A 452 -20.79 1.78 -31.43
N ASP A 453 -21.95 1.71 -30.80
CA ASP A 453 -23.06 2.66 -30.90
C ASP A 453 -23.13 3.66 -29.74
N VAL A 454 -22.13 3.63 -28.87
CA VAL A 454 -21.98 4.66 -27.82
C VAL A 454 -21.45 5.97 -28.39
N THR A 455 -21.83 7.08 -27.76
CA THR A 455 -21.31 8.41 -28.12
C THR A 455 -20.22 8.80 -27.14
N LEU A 456 -19.05 9.15 -27.65
CA LEU A 456 -17.94 9.69 -26.84
C LEU A 456 -17.86 11.19 -27.00
N TYR A 457 -17.67 11.86 -25.90
CA TYR A 457 -17.27 13.26 -25.82
C TYR A 457 -15.84 13.27 -25.24
N ILE A 458 -14.89 13.81 -26.01
CA ILE A 458 -13.48 13.91 -25.59
C ILE A 458 -13.18 15.37 -25.30
N GLY A 459 -12.79 15.68 -24.07
CA GLY A 459 -12.38 17.02 -23.64
C GLY A 459 -10.88 17.07 -23.49
N GLU A 460 -10.21 17.87 -24.33
CA GLU A 460 -8.78 18.09 -24.35
C GLU A 460 -8.47 19.44 -23.71
N ARG A 461 -7.44 19.50 -22.86
CA ARG A 461 -6.95 20.74 -22.21
C ARG A 461 -8.06 21.62 -21.64
N LEU A 462 -8.99 21.01 -20.93
CA LEU A 462 -10.15 21.71 -20.36
C LEU A 462 -9.73 22.92 -19.51
N GLY A 463 -10.32 24.09 -19.81
CA GLY A 463 -10.03 25.35 -19.15
C GLY A 463 -8.81 26.10 -19.69
N TYR A 464 -7.97 25.50 -20.52
CA TYR A 464 -6.84 26.15 -21.16
C TYR A 464 -7.27 26.86 -22.46
N PRO A 465 -6.43 27.79 -22.98
CA PRO A 465 -6.73 28.48 -24.28
C PRO A 465 -6.90 27.50 -25.45
N GLU A 466 -6.25 26.32 -25.37
CA GLU A 466 -6.30 25.28 -26.39
C GLU A 466 -7.42 24.26 -26.14
N GLU A 467 -8.39 24.60 -25.27
CA GLU A 467 -9.52 23.73 -24.99
C GLU A 467 -10.22 23.28 -26.27
N LYS A 468 -10.39 21.97 -26.41
CA LYS A 468 -11.08 21.38 -27.55
C LYS A 468 -12.01 20.27 -27.07
N ILE A 469 -13.21 20.22 -27.60
CA ILE A 469 -14.19 19.17 -27.36
C ILE A 469 -14.51 18.50 -28.70
N THR A 470 -14.27 17.18 -28.75
CA THR A 470 -14.55 16.37 -29.93
C THR A 470 -15.62 15.34 -29.59
N THR A 471 -16.57 15.13 -30.48
CA THR A 471 -17.68 14.16 -30.30
C THR A 471 -17.74 13.22 -31.47
N GLY A 472 -17.99 11.94 -31.20
CA GLY A 472 -18.15 10.91 -32.23
C GLY A 472 -18.35 9.52 -31.63
N THR A 473 -18.50 8.55 -32.50
CA THR A 473 -18.49 7.11 -32.15
C THR A 473 -17.07 6.60 -31.99
N PRO A 474 -16.85 5.43 -31.38
CA PRO A 474 -15.54 4.81 -31.30
C PRO A 474 -14.84 4.66 -32.66
N GLU A 475 -15.60 4.36 -33.73
CA GLU A 475 -15.06 4.19 -35.07
C GLU A 475 -14.58 5.52 -35.69
N GLU A 476 -15.30 6.60 -35.44
CA GLU A 476 -14.95 7.95 -35.94
C GLU A 476 -13.76 8.56 -35.23
N LEU A 477 -13.61 8.26 -33.92
CA LEU A 477 -12.57 8.90 -33.08
C LEU A 477 -11.27 8.10 -32.99
N GLU A 478 -11.24 6.82 -33.33
CA GLU A 478 -10.06 5.95 -33.21
C GLU A 478 -8.83 6.48 -33.97
N GLN A 479 -9.03 7.11 -35.12
CA GLN A 479 -7.94 7.61 -35.99
C GLN A 479 -7.55 9.08 -35.67
N GLY A 480 -8.15 9.68 -34.65
CA GLY A 480 -7.87 11.06 -34.25
C GLY A 480 -6.51 11.19 -33.56
N SER A 481 -6.03 12.45 -33.50
CA SER A 481 -4.88 12.80 -32.67
C SER A 481 -5.36 13.67 -31.52
N TYR A 482 -5.01 13.30 -30.29
CA TYR A 482 -5.49 13.90 -29.06
C TYR A 482 -4.34 14.28 -28.13
N ASP A 483 -4.59 15.26 -27.26
CA ASP A 483 -3.64 15.67 -26.22
C ASP A 483 -3.60 14.63 -25.09
N ASP A 484 -2.46 14.50 -24.42
CA ASP A 484 -2.31 13.61 -23.26
C ASP A 484 -3.17 14.06 -22.06
N LEU A 485 -3.51 15.37 -21.99
CA LEU A 485 -4.38 15.92 -20.96
C LEU A 485 -5.83 15.91 -21.45
N CYS A 486 -6.44 14.74 -21.41
CA CYS A 486 -7.82 14.60 -21.86
C CYS A 486 -8.69 13.77 -20.91
N VAL A 487 -9.98 13.96 -21.06
CA VAL A 487 -11.04 13.23 -20.37
C VAL A 487 -12.08 12.73 -21.37
N ALA A 488 -12.81 11.69 -21.02
CA ALA A 488 -13.92 11.20 -21.83
C ALA A 488 -15.21 11.11 -21.01
N LEU A 489 -16.32 11.54 -21.61
CA LEU A 489 -17.67 11.16 -21.20
C LEU A 489 -18.24 10.25 -22.27
N ILE A 490 -18.74 9.09 -21.87
CA ILE A 490 -19.29 8.07 -22.75
C ILE A 490 -20.78 7.95 -22.45
N GLU A 491 -21.60 8.21 -23.46
CA GLU A 491 -23.05 8.03 -23.38
C GLU A 491 -23.46 6.72 -24.06
N ASN A 492 -24.14 5.86 -23.28
CA ASN A 492 -24.73 4.62 -23.75
C ASN A 492 -26.26 4.76 -23.70
N SER A 493 -26.91 4.84 -24.86
CA SER A 493 -28.36 4.96 -24.97
C SER A 493 -29.12 3.67 -24.61
N HIS A 494 -28.41 2.54 -24.51
CA HIS A 494 -28.98 1.22 -24.24
C HIS A 494 -28.25 0.51 -23.07
N PRO A 495 -28.16 1.15 -21.89
CA PRO A 495 -27.48 0.54 -20.75
C PRO A 495 -28.25 -0.68 -20.25
N PHE A 496 -27.50 -1.71 -19.86
CA PHE A 496 -28.10 -2.89 -19.23
C PHE A 496 -28.39 -2.59 -17.75
N LYS A 497 -29.66 -2.33 -17.43
CA LYS A 497 -30.10 -2.00 -16.05
C LYS A 497 -30.43 -3.23 -15.19
N GLY A 498 -30.29 -4.44 -15.72
CA GLY A 498 -30.58 -5.67 -15.02
C GLY A 498 -29.44 -6.18 -14.14
N ILE A 499 -29.76 -7.09 -13.23
CA ILE A 499 -28.74 -7.89 -12.51
C ILE A 499 -28.50 -9.15 -13.34
N ARG A 500 -27.27 -9.35 -13.82
CA ARG A 500 -26.88 -10.60 -14.46
C ARG A 500 -26.43 -11.60 -13.39
N SER A 501 -27.36 -12.43 -12.97
CA SER A 501 -27.10 -13.65 -12.22
C SER A 501 -27.76 -14.82 -12.96
N CYS A 502 -27.18 -15.99 -12.96
CA CYS A 502 -27.70 -17.16 -13.67
C CYS A 502 -27.82 -16.95 -15.19
N VAL A 503 -26.70 -16.78 -15.86
CA VAL A 503 -26.65 -16.69 -17.34
C VAL A 503 -27.11 -18.02 -17.95
N GLU A 504 -28.02 -17.99 -18.92
CA GLU A 504 -28.53 -19.20 -19.55
C GLU A 504 -27.43 -19.92 -20.36
N ASP A 505 -27.49 -21.25 -20.36
CA ASP A 505 -26.49 -22.07 -21.05
C ASP A 505 -26.38 -21.78 -22.56
N GLU A 506 -27.48 -21.36 -23.19
CA GLU A 506 -27.61 -21.04 -24.60
C GLU A 506 -26.95 -19.73 -24.98
N GLU A 507 -26.71 -18.85 -24.00
CA GLU A 507 -26.01 -17.58 -24.22
C GLU A 507 -24.50 -17.76 -24.41
N PHE A 508 -23.92 -18.85 -23.89
CA PHE A 508 -22.48 -19.10 -24.02
C PHE A 508 -22.12 -19.64 -25.41
N LEU A 509 -20.97 -19.18 -25.90
CA LEU A 509 -20.28 -19.87 -27.00
C LEU A 509 -19.78 -21.21 -26.46
N ARG A 510 -20.02 -22.28 -27.21
CA ARG A 510 -19.70 -23.65 -26.79
C ARG A 510 -18.59 -24.25 -27.62
N GLY A 511 -17.74 -25.03 -26.99
CA GLY A 511 -16.70 -25.84 -27.60
C GLY A 511 -16.86 -27.33 -27.23
N LYS A 512 -15.75 -28.07 -27.29
CA LYS A 512 -15.69 -29.47 -26.87
C LYS A 512 -15.57 -29.66 -25.36
N ALA A 513 -15.09 -28.63 -24.64
CA ALA A 513 -14.93 -28.68 -23.20
C ALA A 513 -16.32 -28.78 -22.49
N PRO A 514 -16.44 -29.56 -21.42
CA PRO A 514 -17.66 -29.65 -20.65
C PRO A 514 -17.99 -28.30 -20.02
N MET A 515 -19.29 -27.97 -19.94
CA MET A 515 -19.77 -26.73 -19.34
C MET A 515 -20.58 -27.01 -18.09
N THR A 516 -20.27 -26.35 -16.99
CA THR A 516 -21.08 -26.35 -15.77
C THR A 516 -22.45 -25.73 -16.09
N LYS A 517 -23.53 -26.45 -15.81
CA LYS A 517 -24.90 -26.05 -16.12
C LYS A 517 -25.37 -24.87 -15.25
N SER A 518 -26.30 -24.07 -15.78
CA SER A 518 -26.76 -22.82 -15.18
C SER A 518 -27.18 -22.97 -13.70
N GLU A 519 -27.92 -24.02 -13.34
CA GLU A 519 -28.38 -24.24 -11.98
C GLU A 519 -27.20 -24.52 -11.00
N ILE A 520 -26.25 -25.32 -11.44
CA ILE A 520 -25.06 -25.68 -10.64
C ILE A 520 -24.10 -24.48 -10.57
N ARG A 521 -23.92 -23.77 -11.70
CA ARG A 521 -23.04 -22.60 -11.79
C ARG A 521 -23.50 -21.49 -10.85
N SER A 522 -24.79 -21.12 -10.91
CA SER A 522 -25.36 -20.10 -10.06
C SER A 522 -25.24 -20.44 -8.57
N LEU A 523 -25.49 -21.71 -8.20
CA LEU A 523 -25.33 -22.14 -6.81
C LEU A 523 -23.86 -22.10 -6.37
N SER A 524 -22.92 -22.53 -7.22
CA SER A 524 -21.49 -22.49 -6.93
C SER A 524 -20.99 -21.05 -6.73
N VAL A 525 -21.39 -20.12 -7.60
CA VAL A 525 -21.04 -18.70 -7.47
C VAL A 525 -21.63 -18.09 -6.21
N ALA A 526 -22.91 -18.39 -5.89
CA ALA A 526 -23.54 -17.93 -4.66
C ALA A 526 -22.83 -18.40 -3.39
N LYS A 527 -22.33 -19.66 -3.39
CA LYS A 527 -21.56 -20.26 -2.27
C LYS A 527 -20.19 -19.62 -2.05
N LEU A 528 -19.62 -18.93 -3.03
CA LEU A 528 -18.37 -18.19 -2.85
C LEU A 528 -18.53 -16.94 -1.98
N HIS A 529 -19.75 -16.35 -1.88
CA HIS A 529 -19.99 -15.11 -1.14
C HIS A 529 -19.07 -13.98 -1.58
N LEU A 530 -18.99 -13.74 -2.89
CA LEU A 530 -18.09 -12.73 -3.47
C LEU A 530 -18.46 -11.31 -3.05
N GLU A 531 -17.44 -10.48 -2.88
CA GLU A 531 -17.53 -9.04 -2.79
C GLU A 531 -17.20 -8.43 -4.17
N LYS A 532 -17.59 -7.17 -4.39
CA LYS A 532 -17.41 -6.52 -5.70
C LYS A 532 -15.96 -6.47 -6.18
N ASP A 533 -15.02 -6.40 -5.25
CA ASP A 533 -13.57 -6.30 -5.48
C ASP A 533 -12.81 -7.62 -5.24
N SER A 534 -13.52 -8.75 -5.19
CA SER A 534 -12.92 -10.06 -4.96
C SER A 534 -11.91 -10.43 -6.04
N MET A 535 -10.77 -10.97 -5.59
CA MET A 535 -9.75 -11.60 -6.45
C MET A 535 -10.03 -13.09 -6.50
N VAL A 536 -10.44 -13.61 -7.65
CA VAL A 536 -10.96 -14.97 -7.77
C VAL A 536 -10.12 -15.81 -8.71
N TYR A 537 -9.78 -17.04 -8.28
CA TYR A 537 -9.23 -18.04 -9.19
C TYR A 537 -10.31 -19.00 -9.64
N ASP A 538 -10.41 -19.25 -10.94
CA ASP A 538 -11.22 -20.31 -11.55
C ASP A 538 -10.28 -21.40 -12.07
N VAL A 539 -10.12 -22.48 -11.30
CA VAL A 539 -9.18 -23.54 -11.60
C VAL A 539 -9.88 -24.66 -12.37
N GLY A 540 -9.36 -24.96 -13.56
CA GLY A 540 -10.00 -25.84 -14.53
C GLY A 540 -11.21 -25.17 -15.17
N ALA A 541 -11.03 -23.97 -15.68
CA ALA A 541 -12.09 -23.05 -16.12
C ALA A 541 -12.92 -23.60 -17.31
N GLY A 542 -12.40 -24.54 -18.11
CA GLY A 542 -13.10 -25.19 -19.20
C GLY A 542 -13.65 -24.22 -20.23
N THR A 543 -14.98 -24.13 -20.37
CA THR A 543 -15.61 -23.18 -21.30
C THR A 543 -15.63 -21.74 -20.80
N GLY A 544 -15.20 -21.47 -19.56
CA GLY A 544 -15.26 -20.17 -18.91
C GLY A 544 -16.66 -19.77 -18.43
N SER A 545 -17.60 -20.69 -18.42
CA SER A 545 -18.97 -20.33 -18.01
C SER A 545 -19.05 -19.88 -16.55
N VAL A 546 -18.30 -20.52 -15.64
CA VAL A 546 -18.18 -20.08 -14.25
C VAL A 546 -17.35 -18.79 -14.18
N THR A 547 -16.23 -18.73 -14.89
CA THR A 547 -15.37 -17.54 -15.00
C THR A 547 -16.16 -16.27 -15.29
N ILE A 548 -17.06 -16.33 -16.30
CA ILE A 548 -17.89 -15.19 -16.69
C ILE A 548 -18.82 -14.76 -15.55
N GLU A 549 -19.53 -15.69 -14.90
CA GLU A 549 -20.41 -15.34 -13.78
C GLU A 549 -19.65 -14.82 -12.55
N LEU A 550 -18.43 -15.32 -12.29
CA LEU A 550 -17.55 -14.78 -11.26
C LEU A 550 -17.16 -13.32 -11.56
N ALA A 551 -16.82 -13.03 -12.82
CA ALA A 551 -16.44 -11.68 -13.24
C ALA A 551 -17.62 -10.69 -13.20
N LEU A 552 -18.83 -11.15 -13.54
CA LEU A 552 -20.05 -10.36 -13.41
C LEU A 552 -20.45 -10.11 -11.95
N ALA A 553 -20.15 -11.06 -11.04
CA ALA A 553 -20.43 -10.94 -9.62
C ALA A 553 -19.38 -10.07 -8.87
N ALA A 554 -18.14 -9.99 -9.39
CA ALA A 554 -17.05 -9.18 -8.83
C ALA A 554 -16.57 -8.13 -9.86
N PRO A 555 -17.39 -7.13 -10.19
CA PRO A 555 -17.11 -6.20 -11.29
C PRO A 555 -15.88 -5.29 -11.02
N ASP A 556 -15.55 -5.03 -9.77
CA ASP A 556 -14.40 -4.19 -9.35
C ASP A 556 -13.16 -5.06 -8.99
N GLY A 557 -13.30 -6.39 -9.06
CA GLY A 557 -12.28 -7.39 -8.80
C GLY A 557 -11.66 -7.94 -10.08
N MET A 558 -10.90 -9.04 -9.95
CA MET A 558 -10.25 -9.73 -11.07
C MET A 558 -10.49 -11.25 -10.96
N VAL A 559 -10.74 -11.91 -12.08
CA VAL A 559 -10.85 -13.37 -12.18
C VAL A 559 -9.71 -13.92 -13.01
N TYR A 560 -8.93 -14.81 -12.42
CA TYR A 560 -7.86 -15.56 -13.09
C TYR A 560 -8.36 -16.93 -13.47
N ALA A 561 -8.59 -17.15 -14.77
CA ALA A 561 -9.09 -18.39 -15.32
C ALA A 561 -7.92 -19.30 -15.73
N VAL A 562 -7.61 -20.28 -14.90
CA VAL A 562 -6.52 -21.23 -15.15
C VAL A 562 -7.04 -22.44 -15.92
N GLU A 563 -6.55 -22.63 -17.15
CA GLU A 563 -6.98 -23.73 -18.03
C GLU A 563 -5.79 -24.28 -18.84
N ARG A 564 -5.67 -25.62 -18.88
CA ARG A 564 -4.57 -26.30 -19.58
C ARG A 564 -4.79 -26.48 -21.08
N ASN A 565 -6.03 -26.40 -21.54
CA ASN A 565 -6.39 -26.62 -22.94
C ASN A 565 -6.47 -25.31 -23.71
N GLN A 566 -5.65 -25.14 -24.75
CA GLN A 566 -5.61 -23.91 -25.53
C GLN A 566 -6.95 -23.60 -26.22
N GLU A 567 -7.65 -24.62 -26.78
CA GLU A 567 -8.98 -24.40 -27.39
C GLU A 567 -10.00 -23.86 -26.39
N ALA A 568 -9.89 -24.28 -25.11
CA ALA A 568 -10.73 -23.78 -24.04
C ALA A 568 -10.33 -22.36 -23.64
N CYS A 569 -9.04 -22.04 -23.54
CA CYS A 569 -8.56 -20.67 -23.31
C CYS A 569 -9.08 -19.71 -24.39
N ASP A 570 -8.99 -20.09 -25.66
CA ASP A 570 -9.51 -19.27 -26.76
C ASP A 570 -11.04 -19.07 -26.69
N LEU A 571 -11.76 -20.07 -26.19
CA LEU A 571 -13.19 -19.99 -25.97
C LEU A 571 -13.55 -19.07 -24.79
N ILE A 572 -12.76 -19.11 -23.71
CA ILE A 572 -12.91 -18.18 -22.59
C ILE A 572 -12.73 -16.74 -23.06
N GLU A 573 -11.72 -16.46 -23.87
CA GLU A 573 -11.48 -15.13 -24.45
C GLU A 573 -12.64 -14.67 -25.35
N GLN A 574 -13.26 -15.57 -26.13
CA GLN A 574 -14.42 -15.23 -26.92
C GLN A 574 -15.66 -14.94 -26.05
N ASN A 575 -15.90 -15.74 -25.01
CA ASN A 575 -16.98 -15.49 -24.06
C ASN A 575 -16.75 -14.19 -23.26
N LYS A 576 -15.51 -13.92 -22.81
CA LYS A 576 -15.12 -12.66 -22.16
C LYS A 576 -15.54 -11.45 -23.00
N ARG A 577 -15.22 -11.44 -24.30
CA ARG A 577 -15.64 -10.35 -25.22
C ARG A 577 -17.16 -10.27 -25.35
N LYS A 578 -17.81 -11.40 -25.57
CA LYS A 578 -19.27 -11.46 -25.74
C LYS A 578 -20.04 -10.92 -24.52
N PHE A 579 -19.61 -11.28 -23.32
CA PHE A 579 -20.27 -10.85 -22.10
C PHE A 579 -19.79 -9.47 -21.62
N GLY A 580 -18.67 -8.97 -22.13
CA GLY A 580 -18.08 -7.67 -21.73
C GLY A 580 -17.57 -7.71 -20.31
N THR A 581 -16.74 -8.70 -20.03
CA THR A 581 -16.08 -8.91 -18.73
C THR A 581 -14.56 -8.77 -18.88
N PRO A 582 -14.02 -7.54 -19.04
CA PRO A 582 -12.59 -7.32 -19.22
C PRO A 582 -11.78 -7.69 -17.96
N ASN A 583 -12.42 -7.79 -16.80
CA ASN A 583 -11.85 -8.22 -15.53
C ASN A 583 -11.62 -9.74 -15.43
N ILE A 584 -11.25 -10.35 -16.54
CA ILE A 584 -10.82 -11.76 -16.62
C ILE A 584 -9.43 -11.80 -17.25
N GLU A 585 -8.53 -12.54 -16.62
CA GLU A 585 -7.23 -12.90 -17.18
C GLU A 585 -7.18 -14.40 -17.40
N VAL A 586 -6.89 -14.82 -18.64
CA VAL A 586 -6.84 -16.24 -19.02
C VAL A 586 -5.42 -16.74 -18.92
N ILE A 587 -5.20 -17.72 -18.06
CA ILE A 587 -3.89 -18.30 -17.79
C ILE A 587 -3.83 -19.69 -18.41
N HIS A 588 -3.07 -19.83 -19.48
CA HIS A 588 -2.84 -21.12 -20.10
C HIS A 588 -1.79 -21.93 -19.34
N GLY A 589 -2.19 -22.98 -18.66
CA GLY A 589 -1.29 -23.84 -17.91
C GLY A 589 -1.99 -24.81 -16.97
N LEU A 590 -1.21 -25.65 -16.32
CA LEU A 590 -1.67 -26.58 -15.32
C LEU A 590 -1.55 -25.94 -13.93
N ALA A 591 -2.59 -26.06 -13.12
CA ALA A 591 -2.51 -25.68 -11.71
C ALA A 591 -1.84 -26.84 -10.91
N PRO A 592 -1.01 -26.54 -9.87
CA PRO A 592 -0.80 -25.22 -9.29
C PRO A 592 0.28 -24.35 -9.97
N GLU A 593 1.14 -24.89 -10.84
CA GLU A 593 2.32 -24.19 -11.39
C GLU A 593 1.91 -22.88 -12.09
N ALA A 594 0.83 -22.90 -12.88
CA ALA A 594 0.33 -21.72 -13.57
C ALA A 594 -0.21 -20.63 -12.63
N MET A 595 -0.31 -20.90 -11.33
CA MET A 595 -0.79 -19.94 -10.33
C MET A 595 0.34 -19.24 -9.57
N GLU A 596 1.61 -19.65 -9.74
CA GLU A 596 2.73 -19.20 -8.88
C GLU A 596 2.88 -17.68 -8.83
N ASP A 597 2.91 -17.02 -9.98
CA ASP A 597 3.15 -15.59 -10.10
C ASP A 597 1.88 -14.72 -9.97
N LEU A 598 0.70 -15.33 -9.80
CA LEU A 598 -0.55 -14.60 -9.71
C LEU A 598 -0.71 -13.95 -8.33
N PRO A 599 -1.40 -12.79 -8.23
CA PRO A 599 -1.71 -12.13 -6.96
C PRO A 599 -2.50 -13.05 -6.02
N ALA A 600 -2.34 -12.91 -4.70
CA ALA A 600 -3.05 -13.73 -3.72
C ALA A 600 -4.57 -13.63 -3.88
N PRO A 601 -5.30 -14.76 -4.09
CA PRO A 601 -6.74 -14.74 -4.29
C PRO A 601 -7.48 -14.60 -2.95
N THR A 602 -8.65 -13.96 -2.98
CA THR A 602 -9.58 -13.96 -1.85
C THR A 602 -10.50 -15.18 -1.89
N HIS A 603 -10.81 -15.66 -3.10
CA HIS A 603 -11.70 -16.77 -3.37
C HIS A 603 -11.15 -17.68 -4.46
N ALA A 604 -11.52 -18.95 -4.44
CA ALA A 604 -11.23 -19.86 -5.52
C ALA A 604 -12.43 -20.77 -5.83
N PHE A 605 -12.69 -20.98 -7.10
CA PHE A 605 -13.55 -22.03 -7.60
C PHE A 605 -12.68 -23.12 -8.25
N ILE A 606 -12.95 -24.38 -7.95
CA ILE A 606 -12.24 -25.53 -8.57
C ILE A 606 -13.26 -26.39 -9.28
N GLY A 607 -13.26 -26.30 -10.62
CA GLY A 607 -14.12 -27.08 -11.51
C GLY A 607 -13.48 -28.39 -11.99
N GLY A 608 -12.16 -28.51 -11.86
CA GLY A 608 -11.40 -29.71 -12.22
C GLY A 608 -9.95 -29.61 -11.76
N SER A 609 -9.42 -30.68 -11.15
CA SER A 609 -8.10 -30.73 -10.53
C SER A 609 -7.08 -31.59 -11.28
N ALA A 610 -7.51 -32.33 -12.29
CA ALA A 610 -6.66 -33.31 -12.99
C ALA A 610 -5.92 -34.34 -12.08
N GLY A 611 -6.39 -34.54 -10.82
CA GLY A 611 -5.82 -35.44 -9.85
C GLY A 611 -4.72 -34.82 -8.97
N ASN A 612 -4.60 -33.49 -8.91
CA ASN A 612 -3.64 -32.74 -8.09
C ASN A 612 -4.34 -31.71 -7.17
N LEU A 613 -5.54 -32.06 -6.69
CA LEU A 613 -6.35 -31.18 -5.86
C LEU A 613 -5.63 -30.75 -4.58
N LYS A 614 -4.87 -31.64 -3.97
CA LYS A 614 -4.13 -31.38 -2.73
C LYS A 614 -3.10 -30.26 -2.95
N GLU A 615 -2.29 -30.38 -3.99
CA GLU A 615 -1.25 -29.40 -4.34
C GLU A 615 -1.87 -28.03 -4.68
N ILE A 616 -3.02 -28.03 -5.35
CA ILE A 616 -3.79 -26.79 -5.65
C ILE A 616 -4.23 -26.13 -4.36
N LEU A 617 -4.85 -26.88 -3.42
CA LEU A 617 -5.31 -26.35 -2.13
C LEU A 617 -4.15 -25.86 -1.26
N GLU A 618 -3.03 -26.59 -1.23
CA GLU A 618 -1.82 -26.17 -0.51
C GLU A 618 -1.27 -24.85 -1.07
N SER A 619 -1.21 -24.70 -2.40
CA SER A 619 -0.80 -23.46 -3.07
C SER A 619 -1.73 -22.28 -2.76
N LEU A 620 -3.05 -22.50 -2.80
CA LEU A 620 -4.05 -21.49 -2.46
C LEU A 620 -3.93 -21.02 -1.02
N LEU A 621 -3.78 -21.98 -0.07
CA LEU A 621 -3.62 -21.69 1.35
C LEU A 621 -2.30 -20.98 1.67
N ALA A 622 -1.24 -21.29 0.94
CA ALA A 622 0.05 -20.59 1.06
C ALA A 622 -0.05 -19.12 0.64
N LYS A 623 -0.81 -18.83 -0.44
CA LYS A 623 -1.06 -17.45 -0.90
C LYS A 623 -2.01 -16.68 0.00
N ASN A 624 -3.09 -17.31 0.45
CA ASN A 624 -4.06 -16.73 1.36
C ASN A 624 -4.60 -17.77 2.36
N PRO A 625 -4.10 -17.77 3.59
CA PRO A 625 -4.57 -18.71 4.63
C PRO A 625 -6.06 -18.56 5.01
N LYS A 626 -6.73 -17.49 4.59
CA LYS A 626 -8.17 -17.23 4.85
C LYS A 626 -9.05 -17.43 3.64
N ILE A 627 -8.51 -17.98 2.56
CA ILE A 627 -9.22 -18.14 1.29
C ILE A 627 -10.53 -18.92 1.46
N ARG A 628 -11.58 -18.49 0.77
CA ARG A 628 -12.81 -19.25 0.60
C ARG A 628 -12.76 -20.04 -0.70
N VAL A 629 -13.05 -21.33 -0.63
CA VAL A 629 -12.96 -22.25 -1.76
C VAL A 629 -14.29 -22.96 -1.98
N VAL A 630 -14.69 -23.04 -3.25
CA VAL A 630 -15.82 -23.88 -3.70
C VAL A 630 -15.30 -24.89 -4.71
N ILE A 631 -15.59 -26.16 -4.47
CA ILE A 631 -15.15 -27.28 -5.32
C ILE A 631 -16.37 -28.00 -5.86
N ASN A 632 -16.46 -28.15 -7.17
CA ASN A 632 -17.47 -28.97 -7.81
C ASN A 632 -16.88 -30.33 -8.21
N THR A 633 -17.59 -31.40 -7.85
CA THR A 633 -17.16 -32.76 -8.24
C THR A 633 -18.35 -33.64 -8.62
N VAL A 634 -18.09 -34.53 -9.57
CA VAL A 634 -19.07 -35.49 -10.13
C VAL A 634 -18.64 -36.92 -9.86
N THR A 635 -17.31 -37.19 -9.74
CA THR A 635 -16.78 -38.54 -9.61
C THR A 635 -16.52 -38.92 -8.17
N LEU A 636 -16.62 -40.21 -7.84
CA LEU A 636 -16.36 -40.74 -6.50
C LEU A 636 -14.87 -40.60 -6.13
N GLU A 637 -14.00 -40.67 -7.11
CA GLU A 637 -12.55 -40.51 -6.95
C GLU A 637 -12.23 -39.12 -6.43
N THR A 638 -12.76 -38.08 -7.10
CA THR A 638 -12.55 -36.68 -6.68
C THR A 638 -13.21 -36.40 -5.33
N ILE A 639 -14.37 -36.99 -5.01
CA ILE A 639 -15.01 -36.87 -3.69
C ILE A 639 -14.10 -37.45 -2.61
N GLY A 640 -13.46 -38.62 -2.89
CA GLY A 640 -12.49 -39.22 -2.00
C GLY A 640 -11.29 -38.30 -1.73
N GLU A 641 -10.72 -37.72 -2.81
CA GLU A 641 -9.60 -36.78 -2.74
C GLU A 641 -9.96 -35.53 -1.94
N VAL A 642 -11.13 -34.91 -2.21
CA VAL A 642 -11.62 -33.77 -1.42
C VAL A 642 -11.76 -34.14 0.07
N THR A 643 -12.36 -35.29 0.37
CA THR A 643 -12.56 -35.73 1.75
C THR A 643 -11.23 -35.94 2.50
N GLU A 644 -10.21 -36.40 1.80
CA GLU A 644 -8.88 -36.55 2.36
C GLU A 644 -8.21 -35.18 2.60
N CYS A 645 -8.36 -34.23 1.63
CA CYS A 645 -7.86 -32.87 1.79
C CYS A 645 -8.51 -32.14 2.97
N LEU A 646 -9.82 -32.26 3.14
CA LEU A 646 -10.55 -31.65 4.25
C LEU A 646 -10.07 -32.14 5.62
N LYS A 647 -9.62 -33.40 5.73
CA LYS A 647 -9.07 -33.98 6.98
C LYS A 647 -7.63 -33.53 7.27
N ASN A 648 -6.84 -33.31 6.22
CA ASN A 648 -5.37 -33.17 6.36
C ASN A 648 -4.88 -31.75 6.22
N LEU A 649 -5.68 -30.84 5.61
CA LEU A 649 -5.33 -29.44 5.41
C LEU A 649 -6.01 -28.55 6.46
N PRO A 650 -5.47 -27.36 6.74
CA PRO A 650 -6.08 -26.41 7.69
C PRO A 650 -7.30 -25.71 7.04
N LEU A 651 -8.40 -26.46 6.94
CA LEU A 651 -9.66 -26.01 6.37
C LEU A 651 -10.76 -26.02 7.45
N LEU A 652 -11.67 -25.06 7.39
CA LEU A 652 -12.80 -24.86 8.30
C LEU A 652 -14.08 -24.58 7.50
N GLU A 653 -15.22 -24.49 8.20
CA GLU A 653 -16.53 -24.15 7.63
C GLU A 653 -16.93 -25.09 6.47
N GLU A 654 -16.67 -26.37 6.64
CA GLU A 654 -16.95 -27.39 5.61
C GLU A 654 -18.46 -27.57 5.43
N GLU A 655 -18.93 -27.39 4.21
CA GLU A 655 -20.28 -27.73 3.82
C GLU A 655 -20.26 -28.57 2.54
N ILE A 656 -20.94 -29.69 2.54
CA ILE A 656 -21.04 -30.58 1.37
C ILE A 656 -22.51 -30.69 0.98
N VAL A 657 -22.84 -30.21 -0.22
CA VAL A 657 -24.19 -30.25 -0.76
C VAL A 657 -24.23 -31.13 -2.01
N SER A 658 -25.13 -32.09 -2.06
CA SER A 658 -25.43 -32.86 -3.28
C SER A 658 -26.61 -32.24 -4.00
N VAL A 659 -26.44 -31.85 -5.26
CA VAL A 659 -27.44 -31.23 -6.10
C VAL A 659 -27.80 -32.13 -7.26
N SER A 660 -29.10 -32.49 -7.37
CA SER A 660 -29.65 -33.25 -8.47
C SER A 660 -30.62 -32.38 -9.26
N VAL A 661 -30.37 -32.23 -10.56
CA VAL A 661 -31.20 -31.44 -11.46
C VAL A 661 -31.90 -32.34 -12.46
N ALA A 662 -33.18 -32.09 -12.71
CA ALA A 662 -33.91 -32.71 -13.79
C ALA A 662 -34.61 -31.62 -14.64
N LYS A 663 -34.39 -31.63 -15.95
CA LYS A 663 -35.01 -30.68 -16.89
C LYS A 663 -36.08 -31.37 -17.73
N ALA A 664 -37.20 -30.68 -17.93
CA ALA A 664 -38.28 -31.17 -18.80
C ALA A 664 -37.83 -31.07 -20.28
N LYS A 665 -37.93 -32.17 -20.99
CA LYS A 665 -37.72 -32.21 -22.44
C LYS A 665 -39.07 -32.51 -23.13
N LYS A 666 -39.47 -31.63 -24.03
CA LYS A 666 -40.72 -31.82 -24.79
C LYS A 666 -40.54 -32.96 -25.80
N LEU A 667 -41.37 -33.96 -25.72
CA LEU A 667 -41.41 -35.10 -26.66
C LEU A 667 -42.87 -35.24 -27.13
N GLY A 668 -43.14 -34.75 -28.33
CA GLY A 668 -44.52 -34.67 -28.82
C GLY A 668 -45.40 -33.76 -27.96
N SER A 669 -46.48 -34.30 -27.39
CA SER A 669 -47.39 -33.59 -26.49
C SER A 669 -47.00 -33.70 -24.98
N TYR A 670 -45.94 -34.45 -24.67
CA TYR A 670 -45.53 -34.72 -23.29
C TYR A 670 -44.27 -33.96 -22.92
N HIS A 671 -44.07 -33.73 -21.63
CA HIS A 671 -42.85 -33.23 -21.03
C HIS A 671 -42.19 -34.33 -20.18
N LEU A 672 -41.09 -34.86 -20.68
CA LEU A 672 -40.35 -35.91 -20.01
C LEU A 672 -39.25 -35.29 -19.13
N MET A 673 -39.21 -35.61 -17.84
CA MET A 673 -38.14 -35.18 -16.94
C MET A 673 -36.88 -35.97 -17.18
N MET A 674 -35.82 -35.26 -17.59
CA MET A 674 -34.50 -35.84 -17.85
C MET A 674 -33.58 -35.48 -16.69
N GLY A 675 -33.19 -36.47 -15.90
CA GLY A 675 -32.23 -36.32 -14.82
C GLY A 675 -30.80 -36.06 -15.34
N GLN A 676 -30.09 -35.22 -14.67
CA GLN A 676 -28.66 -35.00 -14.86
C GLN A 676 -27.88 -35.73 -13.76
N ASN A 677 -26.57 -35.90 -13.96
CA ASN A 677 -25.73 -36.47 -12.92
C ASN A 677 -25.74 -35.60 -11.65
N PRO A 678 -25.89 -36.16 -10.46
CA PRO A 678 -25.72 -35.41 -9.23
C PRO A 678 -24.33 -34.80 -9.16
N ILE A 679 -24.26 -33.55 -8.69
CA ILE A 679 -23.02 -32.83 -8.48
C ILE A 679 -22.88 -32.53 -7.01
N TYR A 680 -21.69 -32.76 -6.46
CA TYR A 680 -21.37 -32.34 -5.11
C TYR A 680 -20.67 -30.98 -5.17
N ILE A 681 -21.22 -30.03 -4.41
CA ILE A 681 -20.66 -28.72 -4.22
C ILE A 681 -20.10 -28.68 -2.81
N ILE A 682 -18.80 -28.56 -2.67
CA ILE A 682 -18.08 -28.52 -1.41
C ILE A 682 -17.57 -27.11 -1.19
N THR A 683 -17.91 -26.53 -0.06
CA THR A 683 -17.38 -25.23 0.39
C THR A 683 -16.48 -25.41 1.60
N CYS A 684 -15.37 -24.71 1.62
CA CYS A 684 -14.50 -24.64 2.78
C CYS A 684 -13.79 -23.29 2.84
N ARG A 685 -13.20 -22.99 3.98
CA ARG A 685 -12.40 -21.78 4.21
C ARG A 685 -11.07 -22.16 4.84
N GLY A 686 -10.01 -21.51 4.40
CA GLY A 686 -8.71 -21.69 5.04
C GLY A 686 -8.72 -21.23 6.50
N ALA A 687 -8.13 -22.05 7.35
CA ALA A 687 -7.93 -21.73 8.77
C ALA A 687 -6.58 -21.04 8.95
N VAL A 688 -6.60 -19.85 9.53
CA VAL A 688 -5.38 -19.31 10.13
C VAL A 688 -5.11 -20.19 11.36
N LYS A 689 -4.01 -20.95 11.37
CA LYS A 689 -3.57 -21.57 12.61
C LYS A 689 -3.35 -20.44 13.61
N GLU A 690 -4.26 -20.35 14.62
CA GLU A 690 -4.08 -19.47 15.77
C GLU A 690 -2.77 -19.73 16.49
#